data_fb80b665ed35f02dcd6e347862cc6eea
#
_entry.id   fb80b665ed35f02dcd6e347862cc6eea
#
_cell.length_a   1.000
_cell.length_b   1.000
_cell.length_c   1.000
_cell.angle_alpha   90.00
_cell.angle_beta   90.00
_cell.angle_gamma   90.00
#
_symmetry.space_group_name_H-M   'P 1'
#
loop_
_entity.id
_entity.type
_entity.pdbx_description
1 polymer ?
#
loop_
_entity_poly.entity_id
_entity_poly.type
_entity_poly.pdbx_seq_one_letter_code
_entity_poly.pdbx_strand_id
1 'polypeptide(L)'
;MLGDIGQEDGLSRRRFLALLGASAALATGAGCRLKRNRSTIVPYTKKPAEIVPGVANSYASTFQEGESAYPVLVKTREGRPIHVEGNPEHPLYRGKTSFHATADLLGLYDPDRLRVPLMDDRPGTWKAAIIRLARALKDAADRHKGIALVTPAVLSPTSKLLIAGLTEALPSLRHIPWEPAADHQDRQAQRELFGEARLPQYRFDQAQTIVALEADFLGTLGDTVSAIAGFSSMRRPASSADGMNRLWVFEGGMSLTGSRADVRIPVRPSALAGIAFGLVRAVHLEGGRALPEGLAPSALEPFALERLPENRTFAAQWQKLVKDLCAAGGKSLVLAGPAASVEAHAACTILNRMLGSDAANSDQAPIAPTLSTPGEFQKLLDDMGAGQFDVAVFWDANPAYDLPQSDEGAGAWRAALNKVPSRVRMGLRQDETAAMCDLVLPVNHWLESWNDFETGGGALTLQQPVVAPLYQTIQGEEVLLRCLTELGRPLAKTYVDFLKQRWQSEIQPKDSPIPFVRFWNACLHDGLTRRRPEALPARRLDGEACGKAANRVAQRASTGFELVLETDPRLHDGRYCNNGWLQELPNPTSRTSWGNPLSVSPADADRLHLKNGDMVNLGHGPSLPILRQPGQAEGVLCLSLGHGHWQGSVAAGVGTRAWAFTEAVGQRIVSIETVRPTGGRQELPLGQDHDTLDGRDIARLLTLAAYGKEPRHDVEREELPSLYDKLEQKGPRWAMAIDLSSCVGCGACVVACQSENNIPVVGPEQVRKGRAMHWIRVDRYYQGDDASPLVIHQPMLCQHCDSAPCESVCPVQATNHGPDGINQMAYNRCVGTRYCANNCPYKVRRFNFLDFTGETPASLQLAFNPEVTVRPRGVMEKCTFCVQRIRNAEQVAKRENRDLSDQDVVPACVSACPARAIVFGDMGNPASEVSKLSRSNRGFHVLEELNTKPAITYLASLRNPSREGKP
;
A
#
# COMPACT_ATOMS: atom_id res chain seq x y z
N MET A 1 -18.95 -16.60 64.18
CA MET A 1 -17.99 -15.96 65.12
C MET A 1 -17.72 -14.57 64.56
N LEU A 2 -18.34 -13.59 65.16
CA LEU A 2 -18.11 -12.16 64.91
C LEU A 2 -16.99 -11.76 65.89
N GLY A 3 -15.92 -11.24 65.36
CA GLY A 3 -14.76 -10.76 66.05
C GLY A 3 -14.43 -9.35 65.64
N ASP A 4 -14.63 -8.43 66.54
CA ASP A 4 -14.09 -7.09 66.76
C ASP A 4 -13.76 -6.22 65.50
N ILE A 5 -14.63 -5.26 65.29
CA ILE A 5 -14.35 -4.04 64.56
C ILE A 5 -13.80 -3.03 65.57
N GLY A 6 -12.49 -2.78 65.56
CA GLY A 6 -11.81 -1.78 66.35
C GLY A 6 -12.21 -0.36 65.95
N GLN A 7 -12.23 0.49 66.92
CA GLN A 7 -12.65 1.90 66.99
C GLN A 7 -12.16 2.73 65.79
N GLU A 8 -13.08 3.38 65.09
CA GLU A 8 -12.83 4.49 64.23
C GLU A 8 -12.31 5.72 65.00
N ASP A 9 -11.04 6.06 64.75
CA ASP A 9 -10.52 7.39 65.09
C ASP A 9 -11.21 8.45 64.19
N GLY A 10 -12.20 9.11 64.81
CA GLY A 10 -12.92 10.20 64.16
C GLY A 10 -11.95 11.30 63.69
N LEU A 11 -12.00 11.61 62.41
CA LEU A 11 -11.27 12.71 61.78
C LEU A 11 -11.56 14.02 62.58
N SER A 12 -10.53 14.60 63.15
CA SER A 12 -10.66 15.89 63.88
C SER A 12 -11.19 16.97 62.90
N ARG A 13 -12.05 17.89 63.38
CA ARG A 13 -12.54 19.04 62.60
C ARG A 13 -11.41 19.74 61.78
N ARG A 14 -10.25 19.86 62.35
CA ARG A 14 -9.07 20.47 61.70
C ARG A 14 -8.51 19.66 60.57
N ARG A 15 -8.52 18.32 60.67
CA ARG A 15 -8.13 17.41 59.57
C ARG A 15 -9.18 17.37 58.45
N PHE A 16 -10.47 17.41 58.84
CA PHE A 16 -11.57 17.48 57.88
C PHE A 16 -11.53 18.81 57.09
N LEU A 17 -11.32 19.93 57.72
CA LEU A 17 -11.16 21.24 57.06
C LEU A 17 -9.90 21.34 56.23
N ALA A 18 -8.79 20.69 56.63
CA ALA A 18 -7.58 20.60 55.82
C ALA A 18 -7.75 19.73 54.57
N LEU A 19 -8.48 18.59 54.67
CA LEU A 19 -8.86 17.75 53.57
C LEU A 19 -9.85 18.44 52.60
N LEU A 20 -10.80 19.21 53.14
CA LEU A 20 -11.73 20.02 52.38
C LEU A 20 -11.00 21.18 51.64
N GLY A 21 -10.05 21.83 52.27
CA GLY A 21 -9.21 22.85 51.70
C GLY A 21 -8.28 22.28 50.61
N ALA A 22 -7.68 21.09 50.83
CA ALA A 22 -6.87 20.39 49.86
C ALA A 22 -7.70 19.90 48.67
N SER A 23 -8.92 19.38 48.88
CA SER A 23 -9.81 18.98 47.78
C SER A 23 -10.38 20.19 47.04
N ALA A 24 -10.63 21.32 47.65
CA ALA A 24 -10.99 22.57 46.96
C ALA A 24 -9.82 23.14 46.18
N ALA A 25 -8.58 23.08 46.68
CA ALA A 25 -7.36 23.45 45.95
C ALA A 25 -7.06 22.49 44.79
N LEU A 26 -7.31 21.20 44.98
CA LEU A 26 -7.24 20.21 43.87
C LEU A 26 -8.37 20.43 42.85
N ALA A 27 -9.59 20.77 43.27
CA ALA A 27 -10.69 21.06 42.35
C ALA A 27 -10.48 22.37 41.57
N THR A 28 -9.84 23.39 42.17
CA THR A 28 -9.47 24.63 41.50
C THR A 28 -8.19 24.46 40.66
N GLY A 29 -7.26 23.60 41.07
CA GLY A 29 -6.08 23.26 40.30
C GLY A 29 -6.35 22.24 39.18
N ALA A 30 -7.37 21.36 39.33
CA ALA A 30 -7.87 20.42 38.37
C ALA A 30 -9.05 20.96 37.53
N GLY A 31 -9.40 22.24 37.75
CA GLY A 31 -10.40 22.94 36.94
C GLY A 31 -10.05 22.75 35.45
N CYS A 32 -10.96 22.19 34.71
CA CYS A 32 -10.93 21.93 33.30
C CYS A 32 -9.85 22.78 32.63
N ARG A 33 -8.66 22.24 32.44
CA ARG A 33 -7.76 22.75 31.41
C ARG A 33 -8.46 22.46 30.09
N LEU A 34 -9.40 23.36 29.73
CA LEU A 34 -9.70 23.57 28.33
C LEU A 34 -8.32 23.71 27.70
N LYS A 35 -7.86 22.65 27.01
CA LYS A 35 -6.65 22.72 26.19
C LYS A 35 -6.97 23.79 25.15
N ARG A 36 -6.74 25.04 25.50
CA ARG A 36 -6.70 26.11 24.51
C ARG A 36 -5.68 25.65 23.53
N ASN A 37 -6.08 25.59 22.28
CA ASN A 37 -5.18 25.29 21.18
C ASN A 37 -4.00 26.27 21.34
N ARG A 38 -2.86 25.77 21.86
CA ARG A 38 -1.65 26.58 22.09
C ARG A 38 -0.83 26.70 20.82
N SER A 39 -1.47 26.62 19.64
CA SER A 39 -0.80 26.98 18.42
C SER A 39 -0.44 28.45 18.51
N THR A 40 0.85 28.70 18.71
CA THR A 40 1.39 30.06 18.66
C THR A 40 1.34 30.50 17.19
N ILE A 41 0.51 31.47 16.88
CA ILE A 41 0.54 32.11 15.56
C ILE A 41 1.84 32.90 15.49
N VAL A 42 2.81 32.42 14.74
CA VAL A 42 4.03 33.14 14.46
C VAL A 42 3.81 33.94 13.17
N PRO A 43 3.72 35.27 13.23
CA PRO A 43 3.54 36.08 12.03
C PRO A 43 4.80 36.02 11.15
N TYR A 44 4.62 36.16 9.84
CA TYR A 44 5.73 36.31 8.93
C TYR A 44 6.48 37.61 9.22
N THR A 45 7.80 37.57 9.37
CA THR A 45 8.65 38.77 9.37
C THR A 45 8.72 39.38 7.96
N LYS A 46 8.72 38.54 6.93
CA LYS A 46 8.54 38.91 5.51
C LYS A 46 7.69 37.85 4.84
N LYS A 47 6.42 38.19 4.52
CA LYS A 47 5.51 37.26 3.84
C LYS A 47 5.99 37.04 2.41
N PRO A 48 6.18 35.76 1.97
CA PRO A 48 6.37 35.45 0.55
C PRO A 48 5.21 35.94 -0.29
N ALA A 49 5.46 36.44 -1.50
CA ALA A 49 4.43 37.02 -2.35
C ALA A 49 3.34 36.01 -2.75
N GLU A 50 3.75 34.75 -2.91
CA GLU A 50 2.90 33.65 -3.38
C GLU A 50 2.03 33.05 -2.27
N ILE A 51 2.28 33.38 -0.99
CA ILE A 51 1.51 32.82 0.13
C ILE A 51 0.40 33.78 0.54
N VAL A 52 -0.83 33.29 0.42
CA VAL A 52 -2.02 33.96 0.99
C VAL A 52 -2.46 33.15 2.22
N PRO A 53 -2.43 33.74 3.43
CA PRO A 53 -2.86 33.05 4.64
C PRO A 53 -4.29 32.50 4.48
N GLY A 54 -4.49 31.25 4.85
CA GLY A 54 -5.79 30.58 4.70
C GLY A 54 -6.05 29.95 3.34
N VAL A 55 -5.19 30.16 2.35
CA VAL A 55 -5.29 29.54 1.01
C VAL A 55 -4.22 28.47 0.85
N ALA A 56 -4.60 27.29 0.42
CA ALA A 56 -3.68 26.21 0.14
C ALA A 56 -2.95 26.46 -1.20
N ASN A 57 -1.65 26.11 -1.24
CA ASN A 57 -0.88 26.00 -2.48
C ASN A 57 -0.62 24.51 -2.76
N SER A 58 -0.58 24.13 -4.02
CA SER A 58 -0.23 22.79 -4.47
C SER A 58 1.05 22.83 -5.29
N TYR A 59 1.95 21.87 -5.01
CA TYR A 59 3.20 21.70 -5.74
C TYR A 59 3.23 20.34 -6.39
N ALA A 60 3.56 20.29 -7.68
CA ALA A 60 3.79 19.04 -8.37
C ALA A 60 5.13 18.45 -7.93
N SER A 61 5.16 17.14 -7.68
CA SER A 61 6.36 16.39 -7.33
C SER A 61 6.22 14.93 -7.76
N THR A 62 7.17 14.06 -7.42
CA THR A 62 7.10 12.63 -7.74
C THR A 62 7.52 11.82 -6.50
N PHE A 63 6.75 10.80 -6.17
CA PHE A 63 7.03 9.86 -5.09
C PHE A 63 7.52 8.54 -5.67
N GLN A 64 8.67 8.04 -5.21
CA GLN A 64 9.16 6.72 -5.56
C GLN A 64 8.74 5.68 -4.52
N GLU A 65 8.21 4.55 -4.99
CA GLU A 65 7.87 3.38 -4.21
C GLU A 65 8.46 2.13 -4.86
N GLY A 66 9.54 1.59 -4.26
CA GLY A 66 10.27 0.48 -4.86
C GLY A 66 10.67 0.75 -6.31
N GLU A 67 10.14 -0.06 -7.22
CA GLU A 67 10.40 0.03 -8.66
C GLU A 67 9.41 0.92 -9.43
N SER A 68 8.50 1.59 -8.73
CA SER A 68 7.50 2.48 -9.32
C SER A 68 7.68 3.93 -8.89
N ALA A 69 7.27 4.87 -9.74
CA ALA A 69 7.28 6.30 -9.42
C ALA A 69 5.91 6.92 -9.77
N TYR A 70 5.37 7.65 -8.82
CA TYR A 70 4.03 8.25 -8.90
C TYR A 70 4.10 9.76 -8.88
N PRO A 71 3.67 10.44 -9.95
CA PRO A 71 3.54 11.92 -9.96
C PRO A 71 2.40 12.35 -9.04
N VAL A 72 2.70 13.31 -8.20
CA VAL A 72 1.80 13.77 -7.15
C VAL A 72 1.63 15.30 -7.15
N LEU A 73 0.54 15.74 -6.55
CA LEU A 73 0.34 17.12 -6.09
C LEU A 73 0.34 17.15 -4.56
N VAL A 74 1.20 17.97 -4.00
CA VAL A 74 1.35 18.13 -2.56
C VAL A 74 0.68 19.42 -2.12
N LYS A 75 -0.40 19.28 -1.35
CA LYS A 75 -1.13 20.42 -0.77
C LYS A 75 -0.37 20.95 0.44
N THR A 76 -0.13 22.27 0.44
CA THR A 76 0.55 22.97 1.54
C THR A 76 -0.32 24.07 2.14
N ARG A 77 -0.17 24.29 3.44
CA ARG A 77 -0.74 25.42 4.15
C ARG A 77 0.39 26.19 4.85
N GLU A 78 0.57 27.45 4.46
CA GLU A 78 1.64 28.31 4.97
C GLU A 78 3.03 27.64 4.91
N GLY A 79 3.35 27.01 3.77
CA GLY A 79 4.60 26.31 3.53
C GLY A 79 4.71 24.92 4.16
N ARG A 80 3.67 24.41 4.80
CA ARG A 80 3.60 23.12 5.50
C ARG A 80 2.85 22.09 4.64
N PRO A 81 3.48 21.02 4.16
CA PRO A 81 2.78 19.90 3.51
C PRO A 81 1.75 19.26 4.45
N ILE A 82 0.49 19.08 3.98
CA ILE A 82 -0.61 18.58 4.79
C ILE A 82 -1.41 17.45 4.11
N HIS A 83 -1.26 17.27 2.80
CA HIS A 83 -1.94 16.22 2.05
C HIS A 83 -1.24 15.96 0.71
N VAL A 84 -1.31 14.72 0.23
CA VAL A 84 -0.72 14.29 -1.06
C VAL A 84 -1.79 13.60 -1.88
N GLU A 85 -1.95 14.03 -3.13
CA GLU A 85 -2.85 13.47 -4.14
C GLU A 85 -2.09 13.17 -5.43
N GLY A 86 -2.67 12.39 -6.35
CA GLY A 86 -2.06 12.15 -7.66
C GLY A 86 -2.11 13.38 -8.57
N ASN A 87 -1.14 13.50 -9.47
CA ASN A 87 -1.10 14.55 -10.47
C ASN A 87 -2.08 14.23 -11.63
N PRO A 88 -3.12 15.06 -11.88
CA PRO A 88 -4.12 14.82 -12.93
C PRO A 88 -3.55 14.94 -14.36
N GLU A 89 -2.45 15.71 -14.55
CA GLU A 89 -1.84 15.94 -15.86
C GLU A 89 -1.10 14.69 -16.39
N HIS A 90 -0.80 13.71 -15.52
CA HIS A 90 -0.10 12.52 -15.93
C HIS A 90 -0.98 11.59 -16.77
N PRO A 91 -0.53 11.16 -17.99
CA PRO A 91 -1.38 10.46 -18.95
C PRO A 91 -1.85 9.07 -18.48
N LEU A 92 -1.03 8.36 -17.69
CA LEU A 92 -1.35 7.02 -17.17
C LEU A 92 -2.17 7.10 -15.89
N TYR A 93 -1.69 7.82 -14.87
CA TYR A 93 -2.30 7.81 -13.53
C TYR A 93 -3.51 8.74 -13.40
N ARG A 94 -3.59 9.84 -14.16
CA ARG A 94 -4.76 10.73 -14.23
C ARG A 94 -5.31 11.12 -12.86
N GLY A 95 -4.44 11.62 -11.98
CA GLY A 95 -4.82 12.05 -10.65
C GLY A 95 -4.87 10.93 -9.59
N LYS A 96 -4.39 9.72 -9.89
CA LYS A 96 -4.29 8.61 -8.93
C LYS A 96 -2.85 8.40 -8.51
N THR A 97 -2.66 7.95 -7.27
CA THR A 97 -1.34 7.67 -6.70
C THR A 97 -1.43 6.52 -5.71
N SER A 98 -0.29 5.98 -5.31
CA SER A 98 -0.22 5.02 -4.22
C SER A 98 -0.67 5.66 -2.90
N PHE A 99 -1.37 4.91 -2.07
CA PHE A 99 -1.74 5.37 -0.73
C PHE A 99 -0.51 5.54 0.18
N HIS A 100 0.60 4.88 -0.14
CA HIS A 100 1.87 5.09 0.55
C HIS A 100 2.38 6.52 0.36
N ALA A 101 2.22 7.12 -0.83
CA ALA A 101 2.57 8.53 -1.05
C ALA A 101 1.80 9.46 -0.11
N THR A 102 0.49 9.19 0.10
CA THR A 102 -0.32 9.97 1.05
C THR A 102 0.09 9.72 2.50
N ALA A 103 0.39 8.46 2.86
CA ALA A 103 0.77 8.08 4.20
C ALA A 103 2.17 8.56 4.58
N ASP A 104 3.09 8.63 3.62
CA ASP A 104 4.49 9.02 3.86
C ASP A 104 4.66 10.52 4.15
N LEU A 105 3.57 11.29 4.12
CA LEU A 105 3.52 12.61 4.75
C LEU A 105 3.97 12.56 6.22
N LEU A 106 3.64 11.47 6.95
CA LEU A 106 4.11 11.27 8.33
C LEU A 106 5.63 11.04 8.38
N GLY A 107 6.23 10.47 7.34
CA GLY A 107 7.68 10.30 7.22
C GLY A 107 8.44 11.62 7.26
N LEU A 108 7.88 12.69 6.66
CA LEU A 108 8.47 14.05 6.75
C LEU A 108 8.55 14.54 8.19
N TYR A 109 7.50 14.28 8.98
CA TYR A 109 7.32 14.79 10.34
C TYR A 109 7.64 13.75 11.43
N ASP A 110 8.21 12.60 11.04
CA ASP A 110 8.54 11.51 11.96
C ASP A 110 9.50 12.00 13.07
N PRO A 111 9.15 11.86 14.36
CA PRO A 111 10.01 12.31 15.46
C PRO A 111 11.34 11.54 15.52
N ASP A 112 11.41 10.32 14.95
CA ASP A 112 12.61 9.46 14.93
C ASP A 112 13.58 9.82 13.79
N ARG A 113 13.29 10.85 12.99
CA ARG A 113 14.22 11.31 11.95
C ARG A 113 15.56 11.77 12.54
N LEU A 114 16.64 11.34 11.91
CA LEU A 114 17.97 11.81 12.16
C LEU A 114 18.07 13.33 11.86
N ARG A 115 18.74 14.07 12.72
CA ARG A 115 18.80 15.54 12.64
C ARG A 115 20.16 16.08 12.23
N VAL A 116 21.21 15.37 12.56
CA VAL A 116 22.61 15.72 12.32
C VAL A 116 23.40 14.45 11.99
N PRO A 117 24.54 14.53 11.27
CA PRO A 117 25.42 13.39 11.08
C PRO A 117 25.90 12.81 12.43
N LEU A 118 25.97 11.48 12.53
CA LEU A 118 26.55 10.79 13.67
C LEU A 118 27.89 10.16 13.25
N MET A 119 28.90 10.38 14.02
CA MET A 119 30.26 9.85 13.84
C MET A 119 30.61 9.07 15.11
N ASP A 120 30.74 7.75 15.02
CA ASP A 120 30.94 6.86 16.17
C ASP A 120 29.92 7.17 17.30
N ASP A 121 28.62 7.18 16.94
CA ASP A 121 27.45 7.49 17.78
C ASP A 121 27.43 8.92 18.39
N ARG A 122 28.30 9.84 17.93
CA ARG A 122 28.33 11.22 18.41
C ARG A 122 27.92 12.21 17.32
N PRO A 123 27.16 13.25 17.66
CA PRO A 123 26.84 14.31 16.72
C PRO A 123 28.08 14.93 16.09
N GLY A 124 28.10 15.04 14.76
CA GLY A 124 29.16 15.61 13.95
C GLY A 124 28.68 16.69 13.00
N THR A 125 29.60 17.26 12.25
CA THR A 125 29.28 18.24 11.20
C THR A 125 29.33 17.60 9.82
N TRP A 126 28.53 18.10 8.89
CA TRP A 126 28.55 17.65 7.50
C TRP A 126 29.92 17.72 6.85
N LYS A 127 30.68 18.81 7.11
CA LYS A 127 32.03 18.97 6.56
C LYS A 127 32.96 17.84 7.02
N ALA A 128 32.95 17.52 8.32
CA ALA A 128 33.79 16.44 8.88
C ALA A 128 33.33 15.06 8.35
N ALA A 129 32.02 14.85 8.24
CA ALA A 129 31.44 13.60 7.75
C ALA A 129 31.81 13.33 6.27
N ILE A 130 31.68 14.34 5.40
CA ILE A 130 32.04 14.22 3.97
C ILE A 130 33.55 13.97 3.82
N ILE A 131 34.40 14.69 4.54
CA ILE A 131 35.85 14.47 4.51
C ILE A 131 36.20 13.05 4.99
N ARG A 132 35.56 12.57 6.09
CA ARG A 132 35.78 11.21 6.60
C ARG A 132 35.38 10.16 5.53
N LEU A 133 34.21 10.30 4.92
CA LEU A 133 33.72 9.39 3.87
C LEU A 133 34.63 9.44 2.64
N ALA A 134 34.94 10.62 2.10
CA ALA A 134 35.79 10.77 0.92
C ALA A 134 37.21 10.18 1.15
N ARG A 135 37.78 10.37 2.36
CA ARG A 135 39.06 9.75 2.73
C ARG A 135 38.95 8.22 2.75
N ALA A 136 37.93 7.66 3.39
CA ALA A 136 37.73 6.22 3.43
C ALA A 136 37.59 5.61 2.01
N LEU A 137 36.84 6.28 1.13
CA LEU A 137 36.70 5.88 -0.28
C LEU A 137 38.04 5.90 -1.02
N LYS A 138 38.83 6.99 -0.83
CA LYS A 138 40.14 7.13 -1.45
C LYS A 138 41.13 6.08 -0.94
N ASP A 139 41.21 5.93 0.39
CA ASP A 139 42.12 4.97 1.03
C ASP A 139 41.84 3.53 0.61
N ALA A 140 40.55 3.17 0.43
CA ALA A 140 40.16 1.88 -0.10
C ALA A 140 40.60 1.69 -1.57
N ALA A 141 40.36 2.72 -2.41
CA ALA A 141 40.78 2.69 -3.81
C ALA A 141 42.30 2.58 -3.95
N ASP A 142 43.06 3.39 -3.19
CA ASP A 142 44.53 3.37 -3.19
C ASP A 142 45.11 2.02 -2.74
N ARG A 143 44.41 1.29 -1.86
CA ARG A 143 44.74 -0.07 -1.41
C ARG A 143 44.19 -1.19 -2.29
N HIS A 144 43.51 -0.86 -3.38
CA HIS A 144 42.79 -1.81 -4.24
C HIS A 144 41.80 -2.69 -3.50
N LYS A 145 41.18 -2.16 -2.44
CA LYS A 145 40.09 -2.79 -1.69
C LYS A 145 38.74 -2.40 -2.24
N GLY A 146 37.78 -3.31 -2.12
CA GLY A 146 36.43 -3.11 -2.57
C GLY A 146 35.68 -2.01 -1.80
N ILE A 147 34.85 -1.30 -2.51
CA ILE A 147 33.88 -0.33 -1.99
C ILE A 147 32.50 -0.83 -2.37
N ALA A 148 31.62 -1.12 -1.42
CA ALA A 148 30.24 -1.48 -1.68
C ALA A 148 29.32 -0.26 -1.54
N LEU A 149 28.50 -0.01 -2.55
CA LEU A 149 27.39 0.94 -2.48
C LEU A 149 26.08 0.14 -2.65
N VAL A 150 25.35 -0.05 -1.55
CA VAL A 150 24.05 -0.74 -1.54
C VAL A 150 22.94 0.30 -1.53
N THR A 151 22.03 0.23 -2.50
CA THR A 151 20.92 1.18 -2.64
C THR A 151 19.62 0.40 -2.91
N PRO A 152 18.43 1.01 -2.74
CA PRO A 152 17.21 0.54 -3.40
C PRO A 152 17.33 0.63 -4.92
N ALA A 153 16.24 0.29 -5.63
CA ALA A 153 16.14 0.53 -7.06
C ALA A 153 16.37 2.02 -7.39
N VAL A 154 17.35 2.31 -8.23
CA VAL A 154 17.62 3.67 -8.70
C VAL A 154 16.81 3.91 -9.98
N LEU A 155 15.71 4.65 -9.87
CA LEU A 155 14.83 4.96 -11.00
C LEU A 155 15.27 6.22 -11.75
N SER A 156 15.79 7.21 -11.03
CA SER A 156 16.24 8.48 -11.61
C SER A 156 17.35 8.30 -12.64
N PRO A 157 17.13 8.75 -13.89
CA PRO A 157 18.21 8.77 -14.88
C PRO A 157 19.40 9.66 -14.47
N THR A 158 19.13 10.77 -13.78
CA THR A 158 20.18 11.69 -13.30
C THR A 158 20.99 11.05 -12.17
N SER A 159 20.36 10.37 -11.23
CA SER A 159 21.08 9.63 -10.16
C SER A 159 21.90 8.47 -10.73
N LYS A 160 21.42 7.77 -11.77
CA LYS A 160 22.20 6.73 -12.48
C LYS A 160 23.48 7.31 -13.07
N LEU A 161 23.41 8.49 -13.71
CA LEU A 161 24.60 9.16 -14.25
C LEU A 161 25.58 9.57 -13.14
N LEU A 162 25.10 10.04 -12.00
CA LEU A 162 25.94 10.37 -10.86
C LEU A 162 26.68 9.14 -10.31
N ILE A 163 25.95 8.01 -10.15
CA ILE A 163 26.55 6.74 -9.68
C ILE A 163 27.56 6.22 -10.71
N ALA A 164 27.30 6.34 -12.01
CA ALA A 164 28.23 5.97 -13.06
C ALA A 164 29.51 6.82 -12.99
N GLY A 165 29.40 8.15 -12.79
CA GLY A 165 30.56 9.02 -12.57
C GLY A 165 31.36 8.67 -11.30
N LEU A 166 30.68 8.21 -10.23
CA LEU A 166 31.35 7.72 -9.02
C LEU A 166 32.09 6.40 -9.28
N THR A 167 31.49 5.49 -10.06
CA THR A 167 32.12 4.21 -10.45
C THR A 167 33.35 4.43 -11.35
N GLU A 168 33.27 5.42 -12.26
CA GLU A 168 34.42 5.81 -13.08
C GLU A 168 35.58 6.40 -12.23
N ALA A 169 35.24 7.23 -11.24
CA ALA A 169 36.22 7.78 -10.31
C ALA A 169 36.83 6.75 -9.38
N LEU A 170 36.08 5.71 -9.01
CA LEU A 170 36.46 4.65 -8.07
C LEU A 170 36.23 3.25 -8.70
N PRO A 171 37.15 2.74 -9.53
CA PRO A 171 36.94 1.46 -10.23
C PRO A 171 36.75 0.23 -9.34
N SER A 172 37.12 0.31 -8.04
CA SER A 172 36.87 -0.74 -7.04
C SER A 172 35.46 -0.67 -6.43
N LEU A 173 34.65 0.31 -6.81
CA LEU A 173 33.29 0.46 -6.35
C LEU A 173 32.38 -0.57 -7.04
N ARG A 174 31.63 -1.32 -6.22
CA ARG A 174 30.57 -2.22 -6.65
C ARG A 174 29.24 -1.63 -6.21
N HIS A 175 28.41 -1.21 -7.17
CA HIS A 175 27.04 -0.79 -6.92
C HIS A 175 26.12 -2.01 -6.86
N ILE A 176 25.37 -2.17 -5.77
CA ILE A 176 24.43 -3.27 -5.49
C ILE A 176 23.04 -2.69 -5.23
N PRO A 177 22.26 -2.45 -6.29
CA PRO A 177 20.86 -2.07 -6.12
C PRO A 177 20.05 -3.29 -5.66
N TRP A 178 19.46 -3.21 -4.47
CA TRP A 178 18.78 -4.32 -3.79
C TRP A 178 17.36 -3.93 -3.36
N GLU A 179 16.39 -4.70 -3.80
CA GLU A 179 14.99 -4.62 -3.39
C GLU A 179 14.56 -5.98 -2.84
N PRO A 180 14.43 -6.15 -1.51
CA PRO A 180 14.13 -7.47 -0.92
C PRO A 180 12.74 -8.00 -1.29
N ALA A 181 11.79 -7.10 -1.61
CA ALA A 181 10.43 -7.46 -2.02
C ALA A 181 10.24 -7.58 -3.54
N ALA A 182 11.27 -7.33 -4.35
CA ALA A 182 11.18 -7.40 -5.80
C ALA A 182 10.94 -8.83 -6.33
N ASP A 183 10.41 -8.90 -7.55
CA ASP A 183 10.28 -10.16 -8.27
C ASP A 183 11.60 -10.54 -8.95
N HIS A 184 12.50 -11.15 -8.16
CA HIS A 184 13.78 -11.65 -8.64
C HIS A 184 13.62 -12.86 -9.56
N GLN A 185 12.53 -13.63 -9.37
CA GLN A 185 12.29 -14.87 -10.13
C GLN A 185 11.89 -14.55 -11.58
N ASP A 186 11.01 -13.53 -11.80
CA ASP A 186 10.68 -13.08 -13.15
C ASP A 186 11.90 -12.52 -13.85
N ARG A 187 12.72 -11.70 -13.18
CA ARG A 187 13.97 -11.17 -13.76
C ARG A 187 14.93 -12.28 -14.20
N GLN A 188 15.04 -13.32 -13.41
CA GLN A 188 15.86 -14.48 -13.76
C GLN A 188 15.25 -15.23 -14.95
N ALA A 189 13.95 -15.46 -14.97
CA ALA A 189 13.27 -16.10 -16.09
C ALA A 189 13.47 -15.30 -17.41
N GLN A 190 13.34 -13.96 -17.35
CA GLN A 190 13.58 -13.10 -18.51
C GLN A 190 15.04 -13.18 -19.00
N ARG A 191 16.03 -13.20 -18.10
CA ARG A 191 17.44 -13.38 -18.48
C ARG A 191 17.69 -14.73 -19.14
N GLU A 192 17.12 -15.81 -18.60
CA GLU A 192 17.27 -17.15 -19.16
C GLU A 192 16.62 -17.27 -20.54
N LEU A 193 15.43 -16.68 -20.70
CA LEU A 193 14.65 -16.81 -21.95
C LEU A 193 15.07 -15.83 -23.06
N PHE A 194 15.61 -14.66 -22.71
CA PHE A 194 15.90 -13.58 -23.67
C PHE A 194 17.31 -13.02 -23.59
N GLY A 195 18.15 -13.47 -22.65
CA GLY A 195 19.49 -12.92 -22.40
C GLY A 195 19.52 -11.61 -21.62
N GLU A 196 18.36 -11.00 -21.35
CA GLU A 196 18.25 -9.72 -20.61
C GLU A 196 17.02 -9.69 -19.69
N ALA A 197 17.15 -8.98 -18.58
CA ALA A 197 16.03 -8.76 -17.66
C ALA A 197 15.20 -7.53 -18.06
N ARG A 198 14.23 -7.73 -18.94
CA ARG A 198 13.24 -6.71 -19.29
C ARG A 198 11.86 -7.22 -18.91
N LEU A 199 11.28 -6.63 -17.83
CA LEU A 199 9.98 -7.04 -17.33
C LEU A 199 8.86 -6.62 -18.29
N PRO A 200 7.84 -7.48 -18.50
CA PRO A 200 6.69 -7.12 -19.34
C PRO A 200 5.86 -6.00 -18.68
N GLN A 201 5.34 -5.10 -19.52
CA GLN A 201 4.32 -4.15 -19.08
C GLN A 201 2.94 -4.77 -19.25
N TYR A 202 2.24 -4.99 -18.15
CA TYR A 202 0.92 -5.59 -18.17
C TYR A 202 -0.19 -4.55 -18.44
N ARG A 203 -1.05 -4.84 -19.42
CA ARG A 203 -2.15 -3.99 -19.85
C ARG A 203 -3.48 -4.60 -19.41
N PHE A 204 -3.78 -4.48 -18.10
CA PHE A 204 -5.00 -5.02 -17.51
C PHE A 204 -6.28 -4.43 -18.11
N ASP A 205 -6.21 -3.23 -18.69
CA ASP A 205 -7.29 -2.56 -19.42
C ASP A 205 -7.61 -3.20 -20.78
N GLN A 206 -6.75 -4.09 -21.28
CA GLN A 206 -6.91 -4.81 -22.55
C GLN A 206 -7.16 -6.31 -22.34
N ALA A 207 -6.95 -6.82 -21.12
CA ALA A 207 -7.06 -8.25 -20.83
C ALA A 207 -8.50 -8.69 -20.60
N GLN A 208 -9.00 -9.61 -21.44
CA GLN A 208 -10.32 -10.24 -21.28
C GLN A 208 -10.26 -11.50 -20.39
N THR A 209 -9.17 -12.28 -20.48
CA THR A 209 -8.91 -13.43 -19.60
C THR A 209 -7.57 -13.22 -18.92
N ILE A 210 -7.58 -13.23 -17.59
CA ILE A 210 -6.39 -13.07 -16.76
C ILE A 210 -6.20 -14.34 -15.95
N VAL A 211 -4.98 -14.89 -15.94
CA VAL A 211 -4.57 -16.00 -15.09
C VAL A 211 -3.42 -15.55 -14.22
N ALA A 212 -3.64 -15.50 -12.92
CA ALA A 212 -2.65 -15.12 -11.93
C ALA A 212 -2.20 -16.34 -11.11
N LEU A 213 -0.89 -16.60 -11.09
CA LEU A 213 -0.25 -17.69 -10.36
C LEU A 213 0.54 -17.08 -9.19
N GLU A 214 -0.01 -17.08 -7.98
CA GLU A 214 0.55 -16.40 -6.79
C GLU A 214 0.88 -14.91 -7.06
N ALA A 215 0.13 -14.26 -7.97
CA ALA A 215 0.42 -12.91 -8.46
C ALA A 215 -0.60 -11.89 -7.93
N ASP A 216 -0.26 -11.22 -6.82
CA ASP A 216 -1.12 -10.19 -6.22
C ASP A 216 -0.93 -8.81 -6.88
N PHE A 217 -1.34 -8.68 -8.15
CA PHE A 217 -1.22 -7.43 -8.91
C PHE A 217 -2.17 -6.31 -8.43
N LEU A 218 -3.18 -6.63 -7.63
CA LEU A 218 -4.05 -5.64 -7.00
C LEU A 218 -3.53 -5.16 -5.63
N GLY A 219 -2.60 -5.91 -5.02
CA GLY A 219 -2.09 -5.60 -3.67
C GLY A 219 -0.62 -5.22 -3.62
N THR A 220 0.26 -6.01 -4.23
CA THR A 220 1.71 -5.90 -3.95
C THR A 220 2.63 -6.05 -5.18
N LEU A 221 2.14 -6.53 -6.33
CA LEU A 221 2.99 -6.79 -7.48
C LEU A 221 3.07 -5.58 -8.42
N GLY A 222 4.26 -4.98 -8.53
CA GLY A 222 4.58 -3.92 -9.49
C GLY A 222 3.79 -2.62 -9.28
N ASP A 223 3.36 -1.99 -10.39
CA ASP A 223 2.55 -0.76 -10.35
C ASP A 223 1.08 -1.08 -10.06
N THR A 224 0.75 -1.20 -8.78
CA THR A 224 -0.61 -1.54 -8.32
C THR A 224 -1.65 -0.48 -8.69
N VAL A 225 -1.27 0.79 -8.81
CA VAL A 225 -2.20 1.89 -9.16
C VAL A 225 -2.72 1.74 -10.58
N SER A 226 -1.83 1.50 -11.56
CA SER A 226 -2.23 1.28 -12.95
C SER A 226 -2.94 -0.08 -13.12
N ALA A 227 -2.48 -1.12 -12.41
CA ALA A 227 -3.10 -2.44 -12.42
C ALA A 227 -4.56 -2.39 -11.90
N ILE A 228 -4.80 -1.76 -10.75
CA ILE A 228 -6.15 -1.56 -10.21
C ILE A 228 -7.01 -0.74 -11.19
N ALA A 229 -6.49 0.36 -11.73
CA ALA A 229 -7.22 1.20 -12.65
C ALA A 229 -7.61 0.43 -13.92
N GLY A 230 -6.67 -0.30 -14.53
CA GLY A 230 -6.89 -1.11 -15.73
C GLY A 230 -7.86 -2.26 -15.48
N PHE A 231 -7.65 -3.07 -14.45
CA PHE A 231 -8.54 -4.16 -14.08
C PHE A 231 -9.96 -3.69 -13.79
N SER A 232 -10.12 -2.65 -12.97
CA SER A 232 -11.42 -2.13 -12.57
C SER A 232 -12.17 -1.46 -13.71
N SER A 233 -11.49 -0.93 -14.73
CA SER A 233 -12.13 -0.34 -15.91
C SER A 233 -12.97 -1.36 -16.67
N MET A 234 -12.54 -2.64 -16.68
CA MET A 234 -13.22 -3.76 -17.32
C MET A 234 -14.29 -4.41 -16.43
N ARG A 235 -14.54 -3.87 -15.22
CA ARG A 235 -15.50 -4.38 -14.22
C ARG A 235 -16.76 -3.53 -14.07
N ARG A 236 -17.06 -2.66 -15.05
CA ARG A 236 -18.20 -1.73 -15.01
C ARG A 236 -19.12 -1.93 -16.21
N PRO A 237 -19.70 -3.11 -16.43
CA PRO A 237 -20.62 -3.27 -17.52
C PRO A 237 -21.90 -2.45 -17.24
N ALA A 238 -22.34 -1.67 -18.22
CA ALA A 238 -23.61 -0.96 -18.16
C ALA A 238 -24.77 -1.93 -18.38
N SER A 239 -24.50 -3.06 -19.07
CA SER A 239 -25.44 -4.17 -19.29
C SER A 239 -24.70 -5.51 -19.27
N SER A 240 -25.42 -6.61 -19.18
CA SER A 240 -24.84 -7.97 -19.28
C SER A 240 -24.22 -8.27 -20.65
N ALA A 241 -24.56 -7.46 -21.69
CA ALA A 241 -24.03 -7.63 -23.05
C ALA A 241 -22.65 -6.98 -23.23
N ASP A 242 -22.25 -6.04 -22.38
CA ASP A 242 -21.01 -5.28 -22.55
C ASP A 242 -19.75 -6.12 -22.29
N GLY A 243 -19.91 -7.28 -21.70
CA GLY A 243 -18.80 -8.13 -21.29
C GLY A 243 -18.05 -7.61 -20.05
N MET A 244 -17.27 -8.49 -19.47
CA MET A 244 -16.42 -8.18 -18.30
C MET A 244 -15.20 -9.11 -18.37
N ASN A 245 -14.02 -8.64 -17.95
CA ASN A 245 -12.87 -9.53 -17.87
C ASN A 245 -13.15 -10.69 -16.91
N ARG A 246 -12.42 -11.81 -17.12
CA ARG A 246 -12.48 -12.99 -16.24
C ARG A 246 -11.12 -13.21 -15.60
N LEU A 247 -11.13 -13.31 -14.28
CA LEU A 247 -9.93 -13.50 -13.47
C LEU A 247 -9.91 -14.92 -12.88
N TRP A 248 -8.91 -15.69 -13.29
CA TRP A 248 -8.52 -16.97 -12.72
C TRP A 248 -7.33 -16.78 -11.80
N VAL A 249 -7.37 -17.33 -10.59
CA VAL A 249 -6.28 -17.23 -9.63
C VAL A 249 -5.93 -18.59 -9.05
N PHE A 250 -4.64 -18.93 -9.10
CA PHE A 250 -4.06 -20.08 -8.42
C PHE A 250 -3.08 -19.52 -7.37
N GLU A 251 -3.35 -19.77 -6.11
CA GLU A 251 -2.53 -19.21 -5.01
C GLU A 251 -2.62 -20.05 -3.73
N GLY A 252 -1.58 -19.98 -2.90
CA GLY A 252 -1.54 -20.65 -1.61
C GLY A 252 -2.28 -19.90 -0.52
N GLY A 253 -2.01 -18.59 -0.38
CA GLY A 253 -2.67 -17.69 0.56
C GLY A 253 -3.96 -17.08 0.01
N MET A 254 -4.59 -16.16 0.75
CA MET A 254 -5.69 -15.34 0.27
C MET A 254 -5.16 -13.93 -0.01
N SER A 255 -4.81 -13.65 -1.28
CA SER A 255 -4.36 -12.34 -1.71
C SER A 255 -5.53 -11.37 -1.99
N LEU A 256 -5.22 -10.07 -2.16
CA LEU A 256 -6.21 -9.09 -2.61
C LEU A 256 -6.70 -9.43 -4.02
N THR A 257 -5.83 -9.88 -4.91
CA THR A 257 -6.18 -10.37 -6.26
C THR A 257 -7.07 -11.60 -6.17
N GLY A 258 -6.74 -12.58 -5.34
CA GLY A 258 -7.55 -13.78 -5.12
C GLY A 258 -8.94 -13.47 -4.59
N SER A 259 -9.06 -12.48 -3.70
CA SER A 259 -10.35 -12.01 -3.19
C SER A 259 -11.28 -11.46 -4.29
N ARG A 260 -10.71 -11.06 -5.44
CA ARG A 260 -11.44 -10.52 -6.60
C ARG A 260 -11.61 -11.51 -7.74
N ALA A 261 -11.09 -12.73 -7.60
CA ALA A 261 -11.17 -13.76 -8.62
C ALA A 261 -12.61 -14.14 -8.98
N ASP A 262 -12.85 -14.43 -10.25
CA ASP A 262 -14.09 -15.05 -10.72
C ASP A 262 -14.05 -16.56 -10.51
N VAL A 263 -12.84 -17.13 -10.63
CA VAL A 263 -12.54 -18.51 -10.28
C VAL A 263 -11.22 -18.52 -9.52
N ARG A 264 -11.27 -18.93 -8.27
CA ARG A 264 -10.11 -19.08 -7.41
C ARG A 264 -9.85 -20.53 -7.07
N ILE A 265 -8.62 -20.96 -7.18
CA ILE A 265 -8.19 -22.33 -6.95
C ILE A 265 -7.04 -22.28 -5.93
N PRO A 266 -7.29 -22.69 -4.67
CA PRO A 266 -6.23 -22.79 -3.68
C PRO A 266 -5.33 -23.98 -4.00
N VAL A 267 -4.02 -23.70 -4.17
CA VAL A 267 -3.00 -24.69 -4.49
C VAL A 267 -1.68 -24.33 -3.79
N ARG A 268 -0.83 -25.32 -3.54
CA ARG A 268 0.50 -25.09 -2.99
C ARG A 268 1.40 -24.37 -4.00
N PRO A 269 2.24 -23.42 -3.59
CA PRO A 269 3.19 -22.76 -4.47
C PRO A 269 4.09 -23.71 -5.26
N SER A 270 4.48 -24.84 -4.67
CA SER A 270 5.27 -25.87 -5.36
C SER A 270 4.57 -26.49 -6.57
N ALA A 271 3.22 -26.45 -6.65
CA ALA A 271 2.47 -26.98 -7.79
C ALA A 271 2.39 -26.01 -8.99
N LEU A 272 2.63 -24.71 -8.78
CA LEU A 272 2.38 -23.65 -9.77
C LEU A 272 3.17 -23.84 -11.07
N ALA A 273 4.43 -24.21 -11.01
CA ALA A 273 5.24 -24.42 -12.21
C ALA A 273 4.69 -25.60 -13.06
N GLY A 274 4.29 -26.69 -12.41
CA GLY A 274 3.65 -27.82 -13.07
C GLY A 274 2.33 -27.42 -13.75
N ILE A 275 1.49 -26.65 -13.05
CA ILE A 275 0.22 -26.12 -13.56
C ILE A 275 0.48 -25.22 -14.79
N ALA A 276 1.46 -24.32 -14.71
CA ALA A 276 1.80 -23.39 -15.78
C ALA A 276 2.28 -24.13 -17.05
N PHE A 277 3.19 -25.12 -16.92
CA PHE A 277 3.60 -25.94 -18.06
C PHE A 277 2.48 -26.87 -18.54
N GLY A 278 1.59 -27.33 -17.66
CA GLY A 278 0.38 -28.03 -18.05
C GLY A 278 -0.52 -27.17 -18.94
N LEU A 279 -0.65 -25.87 -18.65
CA LEU A 279 -1.37 -24.93 -19.52
C LEU A 279 -0.64 -24.73 -20.85
N VAL A 280 0.70 -24.66 -20.88
CA VAL A 280 1.47 -24.63 -22.15
C VAL A 280 1.14 -25.85 -23.02
N ARG A 281 1.15 -27.05 -22.41
CA ARG A 281 0.78 -28.28 -23.08
C ARG A 281 -0.65 -28.27 -23.61
N ALA A 282 -1.61 -27.89 -22.77
CA ALA A 282 -3.03 -27.88 -23.11
C ALA A 282 -3.35 -26.86 -24.21
N VAL A 283 -2.79 -25.65 -24.15
CA VAL A 283 -2.93 -24.62 -25.19
C VAL A 283 -2.32 -25.09 -26.51
N HIS A 284 -1.24 -25.88 -26.48
CA HIS A 284 -0.67 -26.49 -27.69
C HIS A 284 -1.60 -27.55 -28.26
N LEU A 285 -1.98 -28.56 -27.47
CA LEU A 285 -2.69 -29.74 -27.95
C LEU A 285 -4.18 -29.49 -28.21
N GLU A 286 -4.87 -28.79 -27.32
CA GLU A 286 -6.29 -28.53 -27.40
C GLU A 286 -6.60 -27.20 -28.10
N GLY A 287 -5.75 -26.20 -27.91
CA GLY A 287 -5.88 -24.86 -28.53
C GLY A 287 -5.22 -24.73 -29.89
N GLY A 288 -4.46 -25.74 -30.36
CA GLY A 288 -3.79 -25.74 -31.68
C GLY A 288 -2.70 -24.66 -31.81
N ARG A 289 -2.17 -24.11 -30.72
CA ARG A 289 -1.15 -23.08 -30.77
C ARG A 289 0.24 -23.70 -30.93
N ALA A 290 1.07 -23.10 -31.81
CA ALA A 290 2.43 -23.58 -32.00
C ALA A 290 3.31 -23.34 -30.78
N LEU A 291 4.17 -24.31 -30.47
CA LEU A 291 5.22 -24.14 -29.46
C LEU A 291 6.33 -23.22 -30.00
N PRO A 292 7.06 -22.52 -29.12
CA PRO A 292 8.28 -21.84 -29.50
C PRO A 292 9.28 -22.77 -30.20
N GLU A 293 9.99 -22.26 -31.22
CA GLU A 293 11.01 -23.01 -31.90
C GLU A 293 12.10 -23.50 -30.95
N GLY A 294 12.38 -24.81 -30.91
CA GLY A 294 13.32 -25.43 -29.98
C GLY A 294 12.73 -26.02 -28.70
N LEU A 295 11.46 -25.74 -28.38
CA LEU A 295 10.77 -26.44 -27.27
C LEU A 295 10.13 -27.73 -27.82
N ALA A 296 10.69 -28.88 -27.45
CA ALA A 296 10.17 -30.18 -27.89
C ALA A 296 8.85 -30.54 -27.16
N PRO A 297 7.82 -31.04 -27.86
CA PRO A 297 6.57 -31.51 -27.23
C PRO A 297 6.80 -32.58 -26.15
N SER A 298 7.83 -33.42 -26.29
CA SER A 298 8.21 -34.44 -25.29
C SER A 298 8.60 -33.88 -23.95
N ALA A 299 9.14 -32.64 -23.88
CA ALA A 299 9.45 -31.96 -22.63
C ALA A 299 8.19 -31.61 -21.82
N LEU A 300 7.02 -31.57 -22.45
CA LEU A 300 5.74 -31.25 -21.83
C LEU A 300 4.92 -32.50 -21.41
N GLU A 301 5.35 -33.71 -21.76
CA GLU A 301 4.64 -34.95 -21.38
C GLU A 301 4.46 -35.15 -19.86
N PRO A 302 5.41 -34.76 -18.98
CA PRO A 302 5.21 -34.85 -17.54
C PRO A 302 4.04 -34.00 -17.02
N PHE A 303 3.60 -32.98 -17.77
CA PHE A 303 2.61 -31.99 -17.36
C PHE A 303 1.19 -32.29 -17.92
N ALA A 304 0.90 -33.53 -18.23
CA ALA A 304 -0.46 -33.96 -18.49
C ALA A 304 -1.33 -33.75 -17.23
N LEU A 305 -2.59 -33.32 -17.43
CA LEU A 305 -3.48 -32.96 -16.30
C LEU A 305 -3.52 -34.03 -15.21
N GLU A 306 -3.58 -35.29 -15.60
CA GLU A 306 -3.69 -36.45 -14.69
C GLU A 306 -2.43 -36.65 -13.82
N ARG A 307 -1.31 -36.09 -14.25
CA ARG A 307 0.00 -36.17 -13.58
C ARG A 307 0.31 -34.95 -12.72
N LEU A 308 -0.44 -33.87 -12.89
CA LEU A 308 -0.19 -32.64 -12.13
C LEU A 308 -0.47 -32.84 -10.63
N PRO A 309 0.36 -32.31 -9.74
CA PRO A 309 0.04 -32.24 -8.32
C PRO A 309 -1.30 -31.52 -8.10
N GLU A 310 -2.07 -31.97 -7.11
CA GLU A 310 -3.35 -31.35 -6.72
C GLU A 310 -4.40 -31.23 -7.84
N ASN A 311 -4.25 -31.99 -8.95
CA ASN A 311 -5.14 -31.93 -10.13
C ASN A 311 -6.64 -32.08 -9.77
N ARG A 312 -6.96 -32.82 -8.72
CA ARG A 312 -8.35 -33.03 -8.26
C ARG A 312 -9.02 -31.72 -7.87
N THR A 313 -8.26 -30.73 -7.41
CA THR A 313 -8.76 -29.41 -6.99
C THR A 313 -9.25 -28.58 -8.18
N PHE A 314 -8.65 -28.74 -9.36
CA PHE A 314 -8.96 -27.90 -10.52
C PHE A 314 -9.34 -28.62 -11.81
N ALA A 315 -9.35 -29.97 -11.84
CA ALA A 315 -9.65 -30.74 -13.04
C ALA A 315 -11.01 -30.37 -13.69
N ALA A 316 -12.02 -30.09 -12.86
CA ALA A 316 -13.33 -29.70 -13.34
C ALA A 316 -13.35 -28.35 -14.09
N GLN A 317 -12.44 -27.43 -13.75
CA GLN A 317 -12.32 -26.11 -14.33
C GLN A 317 -11.30 -26.03 -15.48
N TRP A 318 -10.45 -27.07 -15.64
CA TRP A 318 -9.29 -27.02 -16.54
C TRP A 318 -9.65 -26.75 -18.00
N GLN A 319 -10.58 -27.52 -18.57
CA GLN A 319 -10.99 -27.32 -19.95
C GLN A 319 -11.62 -25.95 -20.21
N LYS A 320 -12.33 -25.42 -19.19
CA LYS A 320 -12.92 -24.08 -19.27
C LYS A 320 -11.83 -23.00 -19.29
N LEU A 321 -10.81 -23.15 -18.47
CA LEU A 321 -9.65 -22.24 -18.44
C LEU A 321 -8.91 -22.24 -19.80
N VAL A 322 -8.59 -23.41 -20.33
CA VAL A 322 -7.91 -23.55 -21.63
C VAL A 322 -8.75 -22.92 -22.75
N LYS A 323 -10.06 -23.18 -22.76
CA LYS A 323 -10.99 -22.57 -23.73
C LYS A 323 -11.04 -21.04 -23.60
N ASP A 324 -11.09 -20.50 -22.38
CA ASP A 324 -11.10 -19.06 -22.15
C ASP A 324 -9.81 -18.39 -22.66
N LEU A 325 -8.64 -19.00 -22.39
CA LEU A 325 -7.36 -18.51 -22.85
C LEU A 325 -7.26 -18.51 -24.39
N CYS A 326 -7.65 -19.61 -25.01
CA CYS A 326 -7.60 -19.74 -26.46
C CYS A 326 -8.58 -18.79 -27.17
N ALA A 327 -9.77 -18.59 -26.60
CA ALA A 327 -10.79 -17.70 -27.14
C ALA A 327 -10.38 -16.23 -27.00
N ALA A 328 -9.74 -15.85 -25.90
CA ALA A 328 -9.23 -14.49 -25.68
C ALA A 328 -8.01 -14.19 -26.58
N GLY A 329 -7.16 -15.21 -26.85
CA GLY A 329 -5.99 -15.05 -27.70
C GLY A 329 -5.10 -13.87 -27.29
N GLY A 330 -4.90 -12.90 -28.17
CA GLY A 330 -4.13 -11.68 -27.90
C GLY A 330 -4.61 -10.82 -26.71
N LYS A 331 -5.86 -11.03 -26.24
CA LYS A 331 -6.43 -10.36 -25.07
C LYS A 331 -6.36 -11.23 -23.79
N SER A 332 -5.57 -12.29 -23.80
CA SER A 332 -5.25 -13.06 -22.60
C SER A 332 -4.01 -12.51 -21.90
N LEU A 333 -3.92 -12.70 -20.60
CA LEU A 333 -2.78 -12.32 -19.78
C LEU A 333 -2.51 -13.41 -18.75
N VAL A 334 -1.31 -13.97 -18.78
CA VAL A 334 -0.88 -14.98 -17.79
C VAL A 334 0.34 -14.43 -17.06
N LEU A 335 0.30 -14.40 -15.73
CA LEU A 335 1.39 -13.84 -14.92
C LEU A 335 1.60 -14.64 -13.64
N ALA A 336 2.84 -14.64 -13.14
CA ALA A 336 3.23 -15.23 -11.87
C ALA A 336 3.72 -14.13 -10.92
N GLY A 337 3.74 -14.40 -9.62
CA GLY A 337 4.20 -13.46 -8.60
C GLY A 337 5.50 -13.88 -7.92
N PRO A 338 6.04 -13.05 -7.01
CA PRO A 338 7.40 -13.20 -6.44
C PRO A 338 7.65 -14.50 -5.65
N ALA A 339 6.60 -15.17 -5.19
CA ALA A 339 6.70 -16.46 -4.52
C ALA A 339 6.66 -17.65 -5.50
N ALA A 340 6.33 -17.43 -6.77
CA ALA A 340 6.40 -18.47 -7.79
C ALA A 340 7.85 -18.73 -8.22
N SER A 341 8.14 -19.93 -8.72
CA SER A 341 9.49 -20.27 -9.15
C SER A 341 9.84 -19.65 -10.51
N VAL A 342 11.14 -19.60 -10.83
CA VAL A 342 11.66 -19.15 -12.14
C VAL A 342 10.97 -19.90 -13.28
N GLU A 343 10.73 -21.20 -13.11
CA GLU A 343 10.08 -22.06 -14.10
C GLU A 343 8.61 -21.66 -14.33
N ALA A 344 7.89 -21.26 -13.27
CA ALA A 344 6.52 -20.76 -13.40
C ALA A 344 6.46 -19.46 -14.21
N HIS A 345 7.38 -18.51 -13.95
CA HIS A 345 7.51 -17.28 -14.73
C HIS A 345 7.88 -17.56 -16.21
N ALA A 346 8.80 -18.52 -16.44
CA ALA A 346 9.15 -18.97 -17.79
C ALA A 346 7.92 -19.52 -18.53
N ALA A 347 7.12 -20.38 -17.90
CA ALA A 347 5.91 -20.93 -18.50
C ALA A 347 4.87 -19.83 -18.80
N CYS A 348 4.67 -18.85 -17.91
CA CYS A 348 3.79 -17.69 -18.15
C CYS A 348 4.25 -16.89 -19.39
N THR A 349 5.55 -16.65 -19.51
CA THR A 349 6.13 -15.95 -20.68
C THR A 349 5.90 -16.74 -21.97
N ILE A 350 6.10 -18.07 -21.94
CA ILE A 350 5.84 -18.96 -23.07
C ILE A 350 4.36 -18.90 -23.47
N LEU A 351 3.43 -19.01 -22.49
CA LEU A 351 1.99 -18.93 -22.73
C LEU A 351 1.58 -17.62 -23.39
N ASN A 352 2.05 -16.48 -22.87
CA ASN A 352 1.74 -15.17 -23.45
C ASN A 352 2.24 -15.06 -24.90
N ARG A 353 3.42 -15.60 -25.21
CA ARG A 353 3.93 -15.65 -26.59
C ARG A 353 3.10 -16.57 -27.49
N MET A 354 2.74 -17.77 -27.04
CA MET A 354 1.89 -18.71 -27.79
C MET A 354 0.49 -18.15 -28.08
N LEU A 355 -0.07 -17.40 -27.14
CA LEU A 355 -1.38 -16.76 -27.27
C LEU A 355 -1.33 -15.46 -28.09
N GLY A 356 -0.14 -14.91 -28.36
CA GLY A 356 0.04 -13.62 -29.01
C GLY A 356 -0.48 -12.47 -28.15
N SER A 357 -0.25 -12.51 -26.82
CA SER A 357 -0.81 -11.57 -25.87
C SER A 357 -0.29 -10.15 -26.07
N ASP A 358 -1.17 -9.24 -26.50
CA ASP A 358 -0.91 -7.80 -26.53
C ASP A 358 -0.99 -7.18 -25.13
N ALA A 359 -1.69 -7.84 -24.21
CA ALA A 359 -1.81 -7.44 -22.80
C ALA A 359 -0.53 -7.68 -21.99
N ALA A 360 0.36 -8.56 -22.48
CA ALA A 360 1.69 -8.81 -21.87
C ALA A 360 2.79 -8.29 -22.81
N ASN A 361 2.77 -6.99 -23.11
CA ASN A 361 3.73 -6.41 -24.03
C ASN A 361 5.10 -6.24 -23.39
N SER A 362 6.03 -7.15 -23.71
CA SER A 362 7.42 -7.09 -23.27
C SER A 362 8.34 -6.28 -24.18
N ASP A 363 7.91 -5.99 -25.42
CA ASP A 363 8.76 -5.36 -26.43
C ASP A 363 8.69 -3.81 -26.35
N GLN A 364 7.65 -3.26 -25.73
CA GLN A 364 7.49 -1.83 -25.47
C GLN A 364 7.69 -1.43 -23.99
N ALA A 365 8.01 -2.39 -23.14
CA ALA A 365 8.23 -2.11 -21.73
C ALA A 365 9.46 -1.22 -21.55
N PRO A 366 9.43 -0.24 -20.63
CA PRO A 366 10.64 0.45 -20.23
C PRO A 366 11.64 -0.58 -19.68
N ILE A 367 12.94 -0.31 -19.88
CA ILE A 367 13.97 -1.15 -19.26
C ILE A 367 13.73 -1.13 -17.75
N ALA A 368 13.49 -2.31 -17.18
CA ALA A 368 13.34 -2.43 -15.73
C ALA A 368 14.60 -1.89 -15.04
N PRO A 369 14.47 -1.29 -13.84
CA PRO A 369 15.64 -0.87 -13.10
C PRO A 369 16.56 -2.09 -12.90
N THR A 370 17.87 -1.87 -13.06
CA THR A 370 18.85 -2.91 -12.78
C THR A 370 18.80 -3.22 -11.29
N LEU A 371 18.57 -4.47 -10.94
CA LEU A 371 18.64 -4.99 -9.59
C LEU A 371 19.67 -6.11 -9.52
N SER A 372 20.37 -6.17 -8.40
CA SER A 372 21.24 -7.29 -8.09
C SER A 372 20.40 -8.53 -7.77
N THR A 373 20.88 -9.67 -8.22
CA THR A 373 20.27 -10.96 -7.88
C THR A 373 20.57 -11.35 -6.42
N PRO A 374 19.78 -12.24 -5.82
CA PRO A 374 20.11 -12.82 -4.52
C PRO A 374 21.51 -13.44 -4.46
N GLY A 375 21.95 -14.09 -5.55
CA GLY A 375 23.31 -14.68 -5.64
C GLY A 375 24.42 -13.61 -5.70
N GLU A 376 24.21 -12.49 -6.38
CA GLU A 376 25.18 -11.37 -6.38
C GLU A 376 25.25 -10.70 -5.01
N PHE A 377 24.12 -10.59 -4.29
CA PHE A 377 24.11 -10.08 -2.93
C PHE A 377 24.82 -11.05 -1.96
N GLN A 378 24.55 -12.36 -2.07
CA GLN A 378 25.25 -13.39 -1.29
C GLN A 378 26.76 -13.32 -1.54
N LYS A 379 27.17 -13.19 -2.81
CA LYS A 379 28.59 -13.02 -3.15
C LYS A 379 29.21 -11.76 -2.52
N LEU A 380 28.46 -10.66 -2.42
CA LEU A 380 28.93 -9.46 -1.71
C LEU A 380 29.21 -9.80 -0.23
N LEU A 381 28.32 -10.56 0.42
CA LEU A 381 28.51 -10.98 1.84
C LEU A 381 29.74 -11.86 2.01
N ASP A 382 29.93 -12.82 1.12
CA ASP A 382 31.09 -13.74 1.14
C ASP A 382 32.39 -12.96 0.95
N ASP A 383 32.43 -12.05 -0.01
CA ASP A 383 33.58 -11.19 -0.31
C ASP A 383 33.89 -10.23 0.88
N MET A 384 32.85 -9.66 1.55
CA MET A 384 33.02 -8.87 2.78
C MET A 384 33.58 -9.72 3.91
N GLY A 385 33.04 -10.94 4.11
CA GLY A 385 33.51 -11.91 5.09
C GLY A 385 34.97 -12.34 4.88
N ALA A 386 35.42 -12.37 3.64
CA ALA A 386 36.80 -12.60 3.24
C ALA A 386 37.72 -11.36 3.40
N GLY A 387 37.20 -10.21 3.86
CA GLY A 387 37.98 -9.00 4.07
C GLY A 387 38.39 -8.30 2.75
N GLN A 388 37.65 -8.50 1.68
CA GLN A 388 37.96 -7.88 0.39
C GLN A 388 37.47 -6.43 0.30
N PHE A 389 36.57 -6.00 1.19
CA PHE A 389 35.98 -4.66 1.23
C PHE A 389 36.48 -3.87 2.42
N ASP A 390 36.85 -2.61 2.19
CA ASP A 390 37.24 -1.66 3.24
C ASP A 390 36.12 -0.66 3.54
N VAL A 391 35.18 -0.41 2.61
CA VAL A 391 34.07 0.50 2.77
C VAL A 391 32.75 -0.15 2.34
N ALA A 392 31.70 0.03 3.16
CA ALA A 392 30.34 -0.33 2.80
C ALA A 392 29.41 0.87 3.09
N VAL A 393 28.72 1.33 2.04
CA VAL A 393 27.75 2.41 2.13
C VAL A 393 26.37 1.85 1.86
N PHE A 394 25.45 2.01 2.81
CA PHE A 394 24.04 1.60 2.73
C PHE A 394 23.18 2.85 2.60
N TRP A 395 22.76 3.15 1.39
CA TRP A 395 21.87 4.27 1.13
C TRP A 395 20.43 3.79 1.03
N ASP A 396 19.59 4.14 2.02
CA ASP A 396 18.20 3.73 2.19
C ASP A 396 17.93 2.20 2.10
N ALA A 397 18.96 1.37 2.27
CA ALA A 397 18.89 -0.08 2.33
C ALA A 397 19.11 -0.57 3.77
N ASN A 398 18.31 -1.54 4.25
CA ASN A 398 18.37 -2.05 5.63
C ASN A 398 18.68 -3.56 5.70
N PRO A 399 19.84 -4.01 5.19
CA PRO A 399 20.15 -5.45 5.13
C PRO A 399 20.23 -6.12 6.52
N ALA A 400 20.47 -5.38 7.60
CA ALA A 400 20.42 -5.96 8.95
C ALA A 400 19.02 -6.50 9.30
N TYR A 401 17.97 -5.94 8.68
CA TYR A 401 16.60 -6.42 8.81
C TYR A 401 16.23 -7.41 7.70
N ASP A 402 16.62 -7.16 6.45
CA ASP A 402 16.12 -7.86 5.25
C ASP A 402 16.76 -9.23 4.98
N LEU A 403 17.88 -9.55 5.65
CA LEU A 403 18.65 -10.77 5.37
C LEU A 403 18.35 -11.89 6.36
N PRO A 404 18.50 -13.16 5.96
CA PRO A 404 18.38 -14.31 6.86
C PRO A 404 19.27 -14.17 8.10
N GLN A 405 18.75 -14.59 9.26
CA GLN A 405 19.52 -14.66 10.51
C GLN A 405 19.27 -16.03 11.16
N SER A 406 20.32 -16.71 11.57
CA SER A 406 20.19 -17.89 12.39
C SER A 406 19.74 -17.53 13.81
N ASP A 407 19.16 -18.48 14.54
CA ASP A 407 18.64 -18.33 15.91
C ASP A 407 19.69 -17.82 16.95
N GLU A 408 20.96 -17.89 16.62
CA GLU A 408 22.05 -17.41 17.48
C GLU A 408 22.33 -15.91 17.39
N GLY A 409 21.43 -15.13 16.77
CA GLY A 409 21.33 -13.66 16.88
C GLY A 409 22.38 -12.83 16.13
N ALA A 410 23.38 -13.43 15.50
CA ALA A 410 24.42 -12.71 14.79
C ALA A 410 24.82 -13.43 13.51
N GLY A 411 23.85 -13.60 12.61
CA GLY A 411 24.06 -14.31 11.36
C GLY A 411 25.33 -13.94 10.59
N ALA A 412 25.62 -14.70 9.55
CA ALA A 412 26.78 -14.50 8.65
C ALA A 412 26.93 -13.04 8.17
N TRP A 413 25.80 -12.33 8.03
CA TRP A 413 25.73 -10.90 7.72
C TRP A 413 26.54 -10.02 8.71
N ARG A 414 26.25 -10.13 10.04
CA ARG A 414 26.95 -9.33 11.05
C ARG A 414 28.43 -9.66 11.08
N ALA A 415 28.79 -10.94 10.95
CA ALA A 415 30.17 -11.37 10.90
C ALA A 415 30.89 -10.82 9.66
N ALA A 416 30.25 -10.82 8.50
CA ALA A 416 30.80 -10.24 7.27
C ALA A 416 30.96 -8.71 7.38
N LEU A 417 29.94 -8.00 7.87
CA LEU A 417 29.98 -6.55 8.03
C LEU A 417 31.05 -6.09 9.04
N ASN A 418 31.27 -6.86 10.11
CA ASN A 418 32.30 -6.56 11.09
C ASN A 418 33.75 -6.63 10.53
N LYS A 419 33.95 -7.28 9.36
CA LYS A 419 35.22 -7.29 8.66
C LYS A 419 35.47 -6.03 7.82
N VAL A 420 34.43 -5.21 7.59
CA VAL A 420 34.52 -3.97 6.82
C VAL A 420 34.91 -2.82 7.77
N PRO A 421 36.08 -2.19 7.57
CA PRO A 421 36.60 -1.15 8.48
C PRO A 421 35.76 0.13 8.54
N SER A 422 35.10 0.53 7.42
CA SER A 422 34.28 1.73 7.36
C SER A 422 32.86 1.39 6.91
N ARG A 423 31.90 1.53 7.82
CA ARG A 423 30.49 1.22 7.62
C ARG A 423 29.68 2.50 7.67
N VAL A 424 28.97 2.79 6.62
CA VAL A 424 28.27 4.06 6.44
C VAL A 424 26.79 3.80 6.15
N ARG A 425 25.91 4.41 6.93
CA ARG A 425 24.46 4.44 6.68
C ARG A 425 24.05 5.83 6.21
N MET A 426 23.39 5.91 5.07
CA MET A 426 22.70 7.11 4.59
C MET A 426 21.19 6.83 4.65
N GLY A 427 20.45 7.53 5.49
CA GLY A 427 19.02 7.25 5.67
C GLY A 427 18.28 8.26 6.53
N LEU A 428 16.95 8.14 6.55
CA LEU A 428 16.07 9.08 7.29
C LEU A 428 16.11 8.86 8.80
N ARG A 429 16.28 7.60 9.24
CA ARG A 429 16.15 7.19 10.66
C ARG A 429 17.34 6.32 11.07
N GLN A 430 17.48 6.15 12.37
CA GLN A 430 18.35 5.14 12.91
C GLN A 430 17.62 3.79 12.87
N ASP A 431 17.90 2.99 11.84
CA ASP A 431 17.39 1.65 11.67
C ASP A 431 18.40 0.59 12.15
N GLU A 432 18.07 -0.68 11.91
CA GLU A 432 18.88 -1.82 12.33
C GLU A 432 20.27 -1.81 11.72
N THR A 433 20.40 -1.39 10.47
CA THR A 433 21.70 -1.24 9.78
C THR A 433 22.46 -0.04 10.31
N ALA A 434 21.79 1.08 10.57
CA ALA A 434 22.42 2.27 11.15
C ALA A 434 23.07 1.99 12.50
N ALA A 435 22.43 1.15 13.33
CA ALA A 435 22.96 0.73 14.64
C ALA A 435 24.28 -0.07 14.54
N MET A 436 24.69 -0.50 13.34
CA MET A 436 25.92 -1.24 13.07
C MET A 436 26.97 -0.41 12.31
N CYS A 437 26.70 0.85 12.02
CA CYS A 437 27.54 1.72 11.20
C CYS A 437 28.30 2.74 12.04
N ASP A 438 29.54 3.03 11.61
CA ASP A 438 30.45 3.99 12.28
C ASP A 438 30.16 5.45 11.86
N LEU A 439 29.49 5.60 10.71
CA LEU A 439 29.10 6.89 10.17
C LEU A 439 27.62 6.83 9.72
N VAL A 440 26.76 7.62 10.35
CA VAL A 440 25.34 7.70 9.99
C VAL A 440 25.04 9.11 9.47
N LEU A 441 24.60 9.17 8.22
CA LEU A 441 24.38 10.42 7.46
C LEU A 441 22.87 10.62 7.27
N PRO A 442 22.28 11.66 7.87
CA PRO A 442 20.86 11.93 7.75
C PRO A 442 20.53 12.48 6.36
N VAL A 443 19.74 11.74 5.58
CA VAL A 443 19.30 12.22 4.26
C VAL A 443 18.00 13.03 4.35
N ASN A 444 17.75 13.82 3.31
CA ASN A 444 16.49 14.54 3.14
C ASN A 444 15.35 13.55 2.89
N HIS A 445 14.16 13.92 3.34
CA HIS A 445 12.92 13.30 2.89
C HIS A 445 12.65 13.65 1.42
N TRP A 446 11.89 12.84 0.67
CA TRP A 446 11.60 13.11 -0.74
C TRP A 446 10.89 14.47 -0.98
N LEU A 447 10.10 14.96 -0.02
CA LEU A 447 9.48 16.30 -0.06
C LEU A 447 10.51 17.45 0.15
N GLU A 448 11.74 17.13 0.49
CA GLU A 448 12.87 18.04 0.71
C GLU A 448 13.94 17.91 -0.39
N SER A 449 13.72 17.08 -1.42
CA SER A 449 14.74 16.63 -2.39
C SER A 449 14.38 16.95 -3.82
N TRP A 450 15.41 17.11 -4.67
CA TRP A 450 15.30 17.21 -6.12
C TRP A 450 15.59 15.87 -6.77
N ASN A 451 14.79 15.48 -7.78
CA ASN A 451 15.10 14.33 -8.64
C ASN A 451 14.28 14.33 -9.92
N ASP A 452 14.47 13.31 -10.78
CA ASP A 452 13.68 13.07 -11.98
C ASP A 452 13.41 11.57 -12.16
N PHE A 453 12.30 11.22 -12.83
CA PHE A 453 11.90 9.83 -13.03
C PHE A 453 11.29 9.61 -14.40
N GLU A 454 11.64 8.51 -15.04
CA GLU A 454 10.90 8.00 -16.19
C GLU A 454 9.73 7.18 -15.67
N THR A 455 8.52 7.67 -15.97
CA THR A 455 7.28 7.01 -15.54
C THR A 455 6.54 6.40 -16.71
N GLY A 456 5.62 5.48 -16.44
CA GLY A 456 4.80 4.88 -17.48
C GLY A 456 4.06 5.92 -18.34
N GLY A 457 3.63 5.56 -19.54
CA GLY A 457 2.93 6.45 -20.45
C GLY A 457 3.79 7.47 -21.20
N GLY A 458 5.13 7.30 -21.20
CA GLY A 458 6.07 8.17 -21.90
C GLY A 458 6.24 9.55 -21.26
N ALA A 459 6.10 9.65 -19.95
CA ALA A 459 6.33 10.87 -19.21
C ALA A 459 7.65 10.82 -18.44
N LEU A 460 8.39 11.93 -18.48
CA LEU A 460 9.51 12.21 -17.59
C LEU A 460 9.02 13.21 -16.54
N THR A 461 9.09 12.83 -15.27
CA THR A 461 8.56 13.62 -14.15
C THR A 461 9.66 14.19 -13.29
N LEU A 462 9.36 15.33 -12.65
CA LEU A 462 10.25 15.99 -11.72
C LEU A 462 9.79 15.79 -10.28
N GLN A 463 10.73 15.50 -9.41
CA GLN A 463 10.59 15.67 -7.98
C GLN A 463 11.20 17.02 -7.62
N GLN A 464 10.39 17.91 -7.11
CA GLN A 464 10.88 19.19 -6.55
C GLN A 464 10.62 19.23 -5.05
N PRO A 465 11.52 19.83 -4.25
CA PRO A 465 11.28 20.02 -2.83
C PRO A 465 10.07 20.93 -2.62
N VAL A 466 9.18 20.51 -1.74
CA VAL A 466 7.97 21.25 -1.37
C VAL A 466 8.21 22.08 -0.12
N VAL A 467 9.21 21.69 0.66
CA VAL A 467 9.66 22.36 1.89
C VAL A 467 11.21 22.33 1.96
N ALA A 468 11.79 23.32 2.56
CA ALA A 468 13.21 23.28 2.89
C ALA A 468 13.47 22.17 3.93
N PRO A 469 14.68 21.58 3.97
CA PRO A 469 14.99 20.55 4.96
C PRO A 469 14.65 21.01 6.38
N LEU A 470 13.87 20.20 7.10
CA LEU A 470 13.43 20.52 8.47
C LEU A 470 14.56 20.41 9.48
N TYR A 471 15.58 19.63 9.16
CA TYR A 471 16.74 19.39 10.00
C TYR A 471 18.04 19.66 9.25
N GLN A 472 19.18 19.45 9.86
CA GLN A 472 20.49 19.57 9.21
C GLN A 472 20.77 18.32 8.35
N THR A 473 19.92 18.10 7.33
CA THR A 473 20.00 16.97 6.40
C THR A 473 20.38 17.48 5.01
N ILE A 474 20.91 16.60 4.16
CA ILE A 474 21.13 16.84 2.73
C ILE A 474 20.71 15.59 1.95
N GLN A 475 20.29 15.75 0.70
CA GLN A 475 19.87 14.58 -0.10
C GLN A 475 21.05 13.65 -0.42
N GLY A 476 20.78 12.37 -0.61
CA GLY A 476 21.80 11.34 -0.81
C GLY A 476 22.70 11.61 -2.01
N GLU A 477 22.12 12.05 -3.13
CA GLU A 477 22.88 12.44 -4.34
C GLU A 477 23.86 13.57 -4.08
N GLU A 478 23.47 14.55 -3.25
CA GLU A 478 24.36 15.64 -2.88
C GLU A 478 25.54 15.15 -2.02
N VAL A 479 25.35 14.11 -1.19
CA VAL A 479 26.45 13.46 -0.44
C VAL A 479 27.47 12.88 -1.41
N LEU A 480 27.01 12.11 -2.41
CA LEU A 480 27.88 11.51 -3.41
C LEU A 480 28.60 12.56 -4.27
N LEU A 481 27.89 13.61 -4.66
CA LEU A 481 28.47 14.73 -5.45
C LEU A 481 29.58 15.47 -4.67
N ARG A 482 29.39 15.71 -3.39
CA ARG A 482 30.41 16.30 -2.52
C ARG A 482 31.61 15.37 -2.32
N CYS A 483 31.40 14.08 -2.19
CA CYS A 483 32.49 13.11 -2.16
C CYS A 483 33.31 13.14 -3.46
N LEU A 484 32.67 13.20 -4.64
CA LEU A 484 33.35 13.37 -5.91
C LEU A 484 34.19 14.66 -5.98
N THR A 485 33.65 15.75 -5.42
CA THR A 485 34.40 17.02 -5.32
C THR A 485 35.64 16.88 -4.44
N GLU A 486 35.55 16.25 -3.29
CA GLU A 486 36.69 15.98 -2.39
C GLU A 486 37.71 15.00 -3.02
N LEU A 487 37.26 14.11 -3.91
CA LEU A 487 38.13 13.23 -4.71
C LEU A 487 38.78 13.91 -5.92
N GLY A 488 38.53 15.22 -6.11
CA GLY A 488 39.09 16.02 -7.22
C GLY A 488 38.39 15.78 -8.57
N ARG A 489 37.16 15.25 -8.57
CA ARG A 489 36.34 14.95 -9.75
C ARG A 489 34.98 15.66 -9.68
N PRO A 490 34.91 17.01 -9.57
CA PRO A 490 33.64 17.71 -9.46
C PRO A 490 32.83 17.58 -10.75
N LEU A 491 31.54 17.17 -10.67
CA LEU A 491 30.60 17.12 -11.79
C LEU A 491 29.78 18.41 -11.88
N ALA A 492 29.33 18.92 -10.75
CA ALA A 492 28.55 20.17 -10.63
C ALA A 492 28.73 20.78 -9.22
N LYS A 493 28.23 21.98 -9.03
CA LYS A 493 28.30 22.66 -7.72
C LYS A 493 27.26 22.06 -6.73
N THR A 494 26.06 21.80 -7.21
CA THR A 494 24.97 21.17 -6.44
C THR A 494 24.27 20.13 -7.31
N TYR A 495 23.53 19.21 -6.67
CA TYR A 495 22.78 18.20 -7.42
C TYR A 495 21.69 18.82 -8.32
N VAL A 496 21.03 19.89 -7.91
CA VAL A 496 20.05 20.58 -8.76
C VAL A 496 20.72 21.23 -10.00
N ASP A 497 21.95 21.68 -9.89
CA ASP A 497 22.71 22.18 -11.03
C ASP A 497 23.05 21.04 -12.00
N PHE A 498 23.45 19.87 -11.47
CA PHE A 498 23.69 18.66 -12.26
C PHE A 498 22.41 18.17 -12.99
N LEU A 499 21.29 18.15 -12.27
CA LEU A 499 19.98 17.84 -12.84
C LEU A 499 19.59 18.82 -13.96
N LYS A 500 19.73 20.12 -13.75
CA LYS A 500 19.45 21.15 -14.77
C LYS A 500 20.35 21.05 -15.99
N GLN A 501 21.63 20.77 -15.81
CA GLN A 501 22.56 20.56 -16.92
C GLN A 501 22.10 19.41 -17.82
N ARG A 502 21.75 18.26 -17.23
CA ARG A 502 21.20 17.14 -17.98
C ARG A 502 19.89 17.51 -18.71
N TRP A 503 18.96 18.17 -18.00
CA TRP A 503 17.68 18.57 -18.60
C TRP A 503 17.85 19.52 -19.78
N GLN A 504 18.83 20.44 -19.69
CA GLN A 504 19.16 21.37 -20.76
C GLN A 504 19.79 20.68 -21.97
N SER A 505 20.68 19.71 -21.73
CA SER A 505 21.44 19.04 -22.82
C SER A 505 20.67 17.90 -23.50
N GLU A 506 19.83 17.15 -22.75
CA GLU A 506 19.23 15.89 -23.23
C GLU A 506 17.69 15.95 -23.34
N ILE A 507 17.01 16.77 -22.53
CA ILE A 507 15.55 16.72 -22.41
C ILE A 507 14.88 17.89 -23.14
N GLN A 508 15.43 19.09 -23.04
CA GLN A 508 14.93 20.21 -23.82
C GLN A 508 15.10 19.93 -25.32
N PRO A 509 14.03 20.06 -26.16
CA PRO A 509 14.18 19.87 -27.59
C PRO A 509 15.26 20.83 -28.17
N LYS A 510 16.19 20.31 -28.95
CA LYS A 510 17.34 21.07 -29.50
C LYS A 510 16.91 22.28 -30.33
N ASP A 511 15.78 22.14 -31.06
CA ASP A 511 15.22 23.18 -31.90
C ASP A 511 14.16 24.04 -31.19
N SER A 512 14.07 23.96 -29.86
CA SER A 512 13.08 24.73 -29.10
C SER A 512 13.44 26.21 -29.09
N PRO A 513 12.54 27.11 -29.52
CA PRO A 513 12.75 28.56 -29.41
C PRO A 513 12.62 29.06 -27.96
N ILE A 514 12.21 28.20 -27.04
CA ILE A 514 11.93 28.57 -25.64
C ILE A 514 13.22 28.52 -24.84
N PRO A 515 13.64 29.60 -24.14
CA PRO A 515 14.79 29.56 -23.24
C PRO A 515 14.65 28.48 -22.17
N PHE A 516 15.74 27.81 -21.79
CA PHE A 516 15.74 26.71 -20.81
C PHE A 516 15.00 27.05 -19.52
N VAL A 517 15.20 28.27 -18.98
CA VAL A 517 14.52 28.71 -17.73
C VAL A 517 12.99 28.66 -17.86
N ARG A 518 12.43 29.05 -19.00
CA ARG A 518 10.98 28.97 -19.21
C ARG A 518 10.51 27.55 -19.39
N PHE A 519 11.24 26.73 -20.13
CA PHE A 519 10.99 25.29 -20.29
C PHE A 519 11.00 24.59 -18.92
N TRP A 520 12.05 24.83 -18.12
CA TRP A 520 12.22 24.27 -16.79
C TRP A 520 11.07 24.66 -15.85
N ASN A 521 10.69 25.94 -15.82
CA ASN A 521 9.61 26.43 -14.97
C ASN A 521 8.24 25.83 -15.38
N ALA A 522 7.98 25.64 -16.68
CA ALA A 522 6.78 24.94 -17.14
C ALA A 522 6.75 23.47 -16.66
N CYS A 523 7.88 22.77 -16.81
CA CYS A 523 8.00 21.40 -16.32
C CYS A 523 7.86 21.28 -14.80
N LEU A 524 8.33 22.27 -14.02
CA LEU A 524 8.10 22.32 -12.57
C LEU A 524 6.65 22.57 -12.21
N HIS A 525 5.97 23.44 -12.94
CA HIS A 525 4.55 23.74 -12.72
C HIS A 525 3.69 22.50 -12.99
N ASP A 526 3.90 21.83 -14.12
CA ASP A 526 3.12 20.66 -14.52
C ASP A 526 3.61 19.36 -13.82
N GLY A 527 4.84 19.37 -13.27
CA GLY A 527 5.50 18.23 -12.64
C GLY A 527 6.04 17.21 -13.65
N LEU A 528 5.90 17.46 -14.95
CA LEU A 528 6.29 16.49 -15.98
C LEU A 528 6.56 17.15 -17.35
N THR A 529 7.24 16.39 -18.20
CA THR A 529 7.26 16.64 -19.66
C THR A 529 7.01 15.33 -20.40
N ARG A 530 6.45 15.39 -21.61
CA ARG A 530 6.19 14.20 -22.43
C ARG A 530 7.40 13.91 -23.29
N ARG A 531 7.83 12.67 -23.26
CA ARG A 531 8.86 12.14 -24.18
C ARG A 531 8.24 11.02 -25.00
N ARG A 532 8.54 10.98 -26.28
CA ARG A 532 8.14 9.86 -27.13
C ARG A 532 8.94 8.63 -26.69
N PRO A 533 8.28 7.53 -26.27
CA PRO A 533 9.02 6.33 -25.90
C PRO A 533 9.86 5.86 -27.09
N GLU A 534 11.10 5.49 -26.83
CA GLU A 534 11.94 4.87 -27.82
C GLU A 534 11.46 3.44 -28.05
N ALA A 535 11.23 3.06 -29.30
CA ALA A 535 10.84 1.69 -29.63
C ALA A 535 12.03 0.76 -29.38
N LEU A 536 11.87 -0.15 -28.44
CA LEU A 536 12.89 -1.17 -28.16
C LEU A 536 12.80 -2.29 -29.19
N PRO A 537 13.93 -2.92 -29.56
CA PRO A 537 13.93 -4.04 -30.50
C PRO A 537 13.15 -5.23 -29.92
N ALA A 538 12.41 -5.91 -30.82
CA ALA A 538 11.72 -7.16 -30.47
C ALA A 538 12.73 -8.23 -30.03
N ARG A 539 12.38 -9.00 -29.00
CA ARG A 539 13.23 -10.05 -28.44
C ARG A 539 12.82 -11.42 -28.98
N ARG A 540 13.81 -12.23 -29.33
CA ARG A 540 13.59 -13.63 -29.68
C ARG A 540 13.67 -14.51 -28.45
N LEU A 541 12.65 -15.37 -28.29
CA LEU A 541 12.59 -16.35 -27.23
C LEU A 541 13.56 -17.52 -27.52
N ASP A 542 14.38 -17.89 -26.55
CA ASP A 542 15.26 -19.06 -26.62
C ASP A 542 14.48 -20.33 -26.27
N GLY A 543 14.20 -21.16 -27.28
CA GLY A 543 13.44 -22.39 -27.10
C GLY A 543 14.19 -23.49 -26.35
N GLU A 544 15.54 -23.53 -26.45
CA GLU A 544 16.33 -24.47 -25.63
C GLU A 544 16.23 -24.13 -24.14
N ALA A 545 16.28 -22.83 -23.81
CA ALA A 545 16.07 -22.36 -22.44
C ALA A 545 14.65 -22.71 -21.94
N CYS A 546 13.63 -22.62 -22.80
CA CYS A 546 12.27 -23.07 -22.46
C CYS A 546 12.24 -24.56 -22.09
N GLY A 547 12.91 -25.42 -22.86
CA GLY A 547 13.02 -26.85 -22.58
C GLY A 547 13.77 -27.14 -21.29
N LYS A 548 14.85 -26.41 -21.00
CA LYS A 548 15.60 -26.52 -19.74
C LYS A 548 14.73 -26.14 -18.54
N ALA A 549 13.94 -25.09 -18.64
CA ALA A 549 13.02 -24.67 -17.59
C ALA A 549 11.96 -25.77 -17.31
N ALA A 550 11.35 -26.36 -18.35
CA ALA A 550 10.38 -27.45 -18.19
C ALA A 550 11.02 -28.69 -17.50
N ASN A 551 12.22 -29.06 -17.89
CA ASN A 551 12.92 -30.22 -17.30
C ASN A 551 13.30 -30.03 -15.83
N ARG A 552 13.54 -28.81 -15.36
CA ARG A 552 13.82 -28.53 -13.94
C ARG A 552 12.59 -28.74 -13.03
N VAL A 553 11.38 -28.48 -13.54
CA VAL A 553 10.12 -28.68 -12.78
C VAL A 553 9.90 -30.15 -12.41
N ALA A 554 10.15 -31.06 -13.33
CA ALA A 554 9.86 -32.49 -13.18
C ALA A 554 10.56 -33.16 -11.99
N GLN A 555 11.48 -32.49 -11.32
CA GLN A 555 12.35 -33.03 -10.27
C GLN A 555 11.98 -32.60 -8.83
N ARG A 556 10.92 -31.78 -8.61
CA ARG A 556 10.57 -31.25 -7.30
C ARG A 556 9.31 -31.89 -6.72
N ALA A 557 9.45 -32.65 -5.64
CA ALA A 557 8.36 -33.07 -4.76
C ALA A 557 8.49 -32.33 -3.42
N SER A 558 7.43 -31.67 -2.97
CA SER A 558 7.38 -31.01 -1.65
C SER A 558 6.71 -31.92 -0.62
N THR A 559 7.33 -32.04 0.56
CA THR A 559 6.77 -32.74 1.72
C THR A 559 6.66 -31.77 2.90
N GLY A 560 5.58 -31.84 3.68
CA GLY A 560 5.34 -30.95 4.83
C GLY A 560 4.51 -29.70 4.50
N PHE A 561 4.64 -28.68 5.34
CA PHE A 561 4.04 -27.37 5.11
C PHE A 561 4.96 -26.47 4.28
N GLU A 562 4.37 -25.58 3.48
CA GLU A 562 5.10 -24.52 2.77
C GLU A 562 4.79 -23.18 3.43
N LEU A 563 5.80 -22.54 4.03
CA LEU A 563 5.68 -21.17 4.55
C LEU A 563 6.00 -20.18 3.42
N VAL A 564 5.00 -19.39 3.04
CA VAL A 564 5.11 -18.31 2.06
C VAL A 564 5.35 -16.99 2.78
N LEU A 565 6.41 -16.29 2.42
CA LEU A 565 6.69 -14.94 2.87
C LEU A 565 6.07 -13.94 1.89
N GLU A 566 4.95 -13.34 2.30
CA GLU A 566 4.19 -12.40 1.50
C GLU A 566 4.63 -10.95 1.73
N THR A 567 4.68 -10.14 0.68
CA THR A 567 4.85 -8.70 0.84
C THR A 567 3.61 -8.12 1.53
N ASP A 568 3.78 -7.34 2.61
CA ASP A 568 2.63 -6.69 3.27
C ASP A 568 2.14 -5.53 2.39
N PRO A 569 0.86 -5.47 2.01
CA PRO A 569 0.34 -4.38 1.17
C PRO A 569 0.39 -3.00 1.84
N ARG A 570 0.61 -2.94 3.17
CA ARG A 570 0.66 -1.70 3.95
C ARG A 570 2.09 -1.25 4.25
N LEU A 571 2.95 -2.18 4.70
CA LEU A 571 4.29 -1.89 5.17
C LEU A 571 5.37 -2.23 4.13
N HIS A 572 4.97 -2.87 3.03
CA HIS A 572 5.84 -3.37 1.97
C HIS A 572 6.87 -4.37 2.52
N ASP A 573 8.15 -4.09 2.37
CA ASP A 573 9.28 -4.87 2.94
C ASP A 573 9.69 -4.43 4.36
N GLY A 574 9.03 -3.41 4.92
CA GLY A 574 9.34 -2.79 6.21
C GLY A 574 9.76 -1.33 6.11
N ARG A 575 9.95 -0.78 4.90
CA ARG A 575 10.34 0.62 4.71
C ARG A 575 9.35 1.62 5.32
N TYR A 576 8.08 1.24 5.45
CA TYR A 576 7.00 2.03 6.05
C TYR A 576 6.65 1.61 7.49
N CYS A 577 7.47 0.76 8.12
CA CYS A 577 7.16 0.17 9.45
C CYS A 577 6.89 1.21 10.55
N ASN A 578 7.55 2.37 10.50
CA ASN A 578 7.40 3.43 11.52
C ASN A 578 6.22 4.38 11.25
N ASN A 579 5.37 4.08 10.27
CA ASN A 579 4.20 4.90 9.92
C ASN A 579 2.95 4.41 10.68
N GLY A 580 2.46 5.22 11.62
CA GLY A 580 1.30 4.86 12.46
C GLY A 580 0.01 4.69 11.67
N TRP A 581 -0.21 5.43 10.57
CA TRP A 581 -1.40 5.25 9.73
C TRP A 581 -1.39 3.88 9.06
N LEU A 582 -0.24 3.45 8.54
CA LEU A 582 -0.09 2.17 7.85
C LEU A 582 -0.08 0.98 8.82
N GLN A 583 0.48 1.13 10.03
CA GLN A 583 0.40 0.10 11.07
C GLN A 583 -1.04 -0.14 11.51
N GLU A 584 -1.85 0.91 11.62
CA GLU A 584 -3.24 0.81 12.07
C GLU A 584 -4.22 0.47 10.94
N LEU A 585 -3.86 0.70 9.67
CA LEU A 585 -4.67 0.31 8.52
C LEU A 585 -4.90 -1.20 8.56
N PRO A 586 -6.16 -1.68 8.59
CA PRO A 586 -6.40 -3.12 8.55
C PRO A 586 -5.95 -3.74 7.23
N ASN A 587 -5.23 -4.86 7.30
CA ASN A 587 -4.86 -5.62 6.11
C ASN A 587 -6.11 -5.95 5.28
N PRO A 588 -6.09 -5.83 3.96
CA PRO A 588 -7.29 -5.98 3.11
C PRO A 588 -7.97 -7.34 3.22
N THR A 589 -7.23 -8.41 3.43
CA THR A 589 -7.75 -9.79 3.48
C THR A 589 -7.94 -10.31 4.89
N SER A 590 -6.94 -10.21 5.75
CA SER A 590 -6.98 -10.73 7.13
C SER A 590 -7.71 -9.80 8.12
N ARG A 591 -7.85 -8.52 7.81
CA ARG A 591 -8.37 -7.44 8.69
C ARG A 591 -7.55 -7.22 9.96
N THR A 592 -6.34 -7.78 10.02
CA THR A 592 -5.38 -7.52 11.12
C THR A 592 -4.69 -6.16 10.95
N SER A 593 -4.32 -5.54 12.05
CA SER A 593 -3.44 -4.37 12.13
C SER A 593 -2.38 -4.60 13.21
N TRP A 594 -1.33 -3.78 13.29
CA TRP A 594 -0.34 -3.85 14.35
C TRP A 594 0.23 -5.26 14.55
N GLY A 595 0.74 -5.87 13.49
CA GLY A 595 1.38 -7.18 13.50
C GLY A 595 1.02 -8.06 12.31
N ASN A 596 1.69 -9.21 12.23
CA ASN A 596 1.59 -10.22 11.18
C ASN A 596 1.39 -11.61 11.78
N PRO A 597 0.17 -12.03 12.13
CA PRO A 597 -0.09 -13.39 12.56
C PRO A 597 0.22 -14.38 11.42
N LEU A 598 0.59 -15.62 11.79
CA LEU A 598 0.74 -16.71 10.85
C LEU A 598 -0.64 -17.14 10.34
N SER A 599 -0.91 -16.96 9.06
CA SER A 599 -2.15 -17.42 8.45
C SER A 599 -2.09 -18.94 8.20
N VAL A 600 -3.18 -19.62 8.53
CA VAL A 600 -3.34 -21.09 8.43
C VAL A 600 -4.71 -21.39 7.84
N SER A 601 -4.80 -22.42 6.99
CA SER A 601 -6.09 -22.84 6.46
C SER A 601 -7.05 -23.30 7.58
N PRO A 602 -8.38 -23.12 7.45
CA PRO A 602 -9.34 -23.63 8.43
C PRO A 602 -9.19 -25.13 8.68
N ALA A 603 -8.97 -25.92 7.62
CA ALA A 603 -8.80 -27.37 7.71
C ALA A 603 -7.54 -27.78 8.50
N ASP A 604 -6.40 -27.12 8.25
CA ASP A 604 -5.17 -27.37 9.01
C ASP A 604 -5.31 -26.90 10.46
N ALA A 605 -5.96 -25.76 10.70
CA ALA A 605 -6.20 -25.26 12.06
C ALA A 605 -7.08 -26.23 12.86
N ASP A 606 -8.12 -26.81 12.24
CA ASP A 606 -8.97 -27.82 12.88
C ASP A 606 -8.21 -29.12 13.14
N ARG A 607 -7.40 -29.59 12.20
CA ARG A 607 -6.53 -30.75 12.34
C ARG A 607 -5.51 -30.58 13.47
N LEU A 608 -4.99 -29.38 13.64
CA LEU A 608 -4.01 -29.03 14.69
C LEU A 608 -4.67 -28.53 16.00
N HIS A 609 -6.00 -28.49 16.06
CA HIS A 609 -6.81 -27.96 17.18
C HIS A 609 -6.45 -26.52 17.56
N LEU A 610 -6.18 -25.65 16.58
CA LEU A 610 -5.77 -24.26 16.77
C LEU A 610 -6.94 -23.28 16.58
N LYS A 611 -6.94 -22.23 17.40
CA LYS A 611 -7.88 -21.09 17.34
C LYS A 611 -7.11 -19.80 17.10
N ASN A 612 -7.81 -18.76 16.58
CA ASN A 612 -7.21 -17.43 16.40
C ASN A 612 -6.49 -16.96 17.66
N GLY A 613 -5.24 -16.55 17.52
CA GLY A 613 -4.40 -16.08 18.60
C GLY A 613 -3.61 -17.14 19.35
N ASP A 614 -3.83 -18.45 19.11
CA ASP A 614 -2.99 -19.48 19.72
C ASP A 614 -1.56 -19.37 19.18
N MET A 615 -0.59 -19.54 20.08
CA MET A 615 0.83 -19.41 19.73
C MET A 615 1.39 -20.73 19.26
N VAL A 616 2.12 -20.71 18.13
CA VAL A 616 2.78 -21.88 17.55
C VAL A 616 4.27 -21.63 17.35
N ASN A 617 5.04 -22.72 17.32
CA ASN A 617 6.44 -22.73 16.92
C ASN A 617 6.60 -23.61 15.68
N LEU A 618 7.45 -23.18 14.74
CA LEU A 618 7.68 -23.83 13.45
C LEU A 618 8.93 -24.73 13.42
N GLY A 619 9.47 -25.05 14.59
CA GLY A 619 10.71 -25.82 14.74
C GLY A 619 11.95 -24.94 14.88
N HIS A 620 11.97 -23.78 14.27
CA HIS A 620 12.99 -22.73 14.40
C HIS A 620 12.32 -21.35 14.38
N GLY A 621 13.08 -20.32 14.71
CA GLY A 621 12.58 -18.95 14.78
C GLY A 621 11.62 -18.66 15.95
N PRO A 622 11.07 -17.45 16.02
CA PRO A 622 10.19 -17.02 17.11
C PRO A 622 8.80 -17.67 17.03
N SER A 623 8.12 -17.78 18.18
CA SER A 623 6.71 -18.22 18.20
C SER A 623 5.77 -17.17 17.64
N LEU A 624 4.73 -17.61 16.93
CA LEU A 624 3.80 -16.80 16.17
C LEU A 624 2.36 -17.02 16.63
N PRO A 625 1.54 -15.97 16.76
CA PRO A 625 0.10 -16.14 16.90
C PRO A 625 -0.50 -16.56 15.56
N ILE A 626 -1.46 -17.47 15.54
CA ILE A 626 -2.13 -17.89 14.31
C ILE A 626 -3.36 -17.05 13.99
N LEU A 627 -3.69 -16.99 12.69
CA LEU A 627 -4.97 -16.54 12.16
C LEU A 627 -5.53 -17.62 11.24
N ARG A 628 -6.75 -18.05 11.49
CA ARG A 628 -7.50 -18.93 10.57
C ARG A 628 -7.94 -18.09 9.37
N GLN A 629 -7.46 -18.45 8.18
CA GLN A 629 -7.73 -17.69 6.95
C GLN A 629 -8.58 -18.52 5.98
N PRO A 630 -9.88 -18.22 5.83
CA PRO A 630 -10.71 -18.86 4.81
C PRO A 630 -10.11 -18.69 3.42
N GLY A 631 -10.18 -19.74 2.60
CA GLY A 631 -9.65 -19.76 1.24
C GLY A 631 -8.16 -20.08 1.13
N GLN A 632 -7.42 -20.23 2.21
CA GLN A 632 -6.03 -20.64 2.17
C GLN A 632 -5.88 -22.13 1.88
N ALA A 633 -4.92 -22.51 1.03
CA ALA A 633 -4.66 -23.88 0.65
C ALA A 633 -4.17 -24.73 1.85
N GLU A 634 -4.57 -26.00 1.91
CA GLU A 634 -4.08 -26.93 2.91
C GLU A 634 -2.57 -27.16 2.76
N GLY A 635 -1.88 -27.22 3.90
CA GLY A 635 -0.42 -27.38 3.93
C GLY A 635 0.35 -26.13 3.56
N VAL A 636 -0.31 -24.96 3.45
CA VAL A 636 0.32 -23.65 3.23
C VAL A 636 0.19 -22.80 4.49
N LEU A 637 1.26 -22.14 4.84
CA LEU A 637 1.35 -21.13 5.89
C LEU A 637 1.75 -19.81 5.24
N CYS A 638 1.14 -18.67 5.63
CA CYS A 638 1.53 -17.37 5.11
C CYS A 638 1.95 -16.43 6.23
N LEU A 639 3.04 -15.70 6.02
CA LEU A 639 3.56 -14.71 6.97
C LEU A 639 3.98 -13.45 6.21
N SER A 640 3.39 -12.30 6.58
CA SER A 640 3.69 -11.02 5.92
C SER A 640 5.05 -10.47 6.36
N LEU A 641 5.79 -9.90 5.40
CA LEU A 641 7.01 -9.12 5.62
C LEU A 641 6.71 -7.78 6.31
N GLY A 642 7.73 -7.01 6.64
CA GLY A 642 7.61 -5.62 7.10
C GLY A 642 7.37 -5.44 8.60
N HIS A 643 7.35 -6.50 9.38
CA HIS A 643 7.13 -6.49 10.83
C HIS A 643 8.33 -7.03 11.61
N GLY A 644 8.30 -6.88 12.95
CA GLY A 644 9.34 -7.41 13.84
C GLY A 644 10.62 -6.59 13.83
N HIS A 645 10.54 -5.30 13.58
CA HIS A 645 11.64 -4.36 13.75
C HIS A 645 11.99 -4.16 15.24
N TRP A 646 13.26 -3.86 15.53
CA TRP A 646 13.69 -3.53 16.89
C TRP A 646 14.18 -2.07 17.03
N GLN A 647 14.00 -1.28 15.98
CA GLN A 647 14.25 0.16 15.96
C GLN A 647 12.95 0.91 15.58
N GLY A 648 12.86 2.19 15.99
CA GLY A 648 11.72 3.08 15.71
C GLY A 648 10.66 3.10 16.82
N SER A 649 10.09 4.27 17.08
CA SER A 649 9.12 4.49 18.16
C SER A 649 7.75 3.85 17.91
N VAL A 650 7.42 3.60 16.64
CA VAL A 650 6.16 2.97 16.21
C VAL A 650 6.37 1.50 15.85
N ALA A 651 7.49 1.17 15.22
CA ALA A 651 7.76 -0.15 14.65
C ALA A 651 8.29 -1.17 15.66
N ALA A 652 9.07 -0.71 16.67
CA ALA A 652 9.78 -1.60 17.57
C ALA A 652 8.84 -2.52 18.35
N GLY A 653 9.09 -3.84 18.25
CA GLY A 653 8.32 -4.86 18.95
C GLY A 653 6.92 -5.13 18.38
N VAL A 654 6.59 -4.61 17.19
CA VAL A 654 5.32 -4.87 16.53
C VAL A 654 5.45 -6.04 15.55
N GLY A 655 4.75 -7.12 15.83
CA GLY A 655 4.75 -8.34 15.00
C GLY A 655 6.07 -9.11 15.05
N THR A 656 6.29 -9.97 14.06
CA THR A 656 7.42 -10.88 13.99
C THR A 656 8.18 -10.70 12.68
N ARG A 657 9.48 -10.73 12.75
CA ARG A 657 10.36 -10.65 11.58
C ARG A 657 10.28 -11.93 10.75
N ALA A 658 9.68 -11.83 9.55
CA ALA A 658 9.47 -13.00 8.70
C ALA A 658 10.79 -13.57 8.13
N TRP A 659 11.79 -12.73 7.87
CA TRP A 659 13.12 -13.16 7.41
C TRP A 659 13.88 -14.05 8.40
N ALA A 660 13.43 -14.15 9.66
CA ALA A 660 13.99 -15.06 10.64
C ALA A 660 13.76 -16.55 10.32
N PHE A 661 12.83 -16.84 9.40
CA PHE A 661 12.51 -18.21 8.99
C PHE A 661 13.24 -18.64 7.71
N THR A 662 13.99 -17.75 7.05
CA THR A 662 14.70 -18.03 5.80
C THR A 662 16.15 -18.44 6.04
N GLU A 663 16.67 -19.27 5.13
CA GLU A 663 18.08 -19.75 5.15
C GLU A 663 18.92 -19.06 4.07
N ALA A 664 18.28 -18.59 2.99
CA ALA A 664 18.96 -17.98 1.85
C ALA A 664 18.44 -16.57 1.54
N VAL A 665 19.30 -15.72 1.00
CA VAL A 665 18.96 -14.38 0.56
C VAL A 665 17.87 -14.44 -0.50
N GLY A 666 16.79 -13.64 -0.33
CA GLY A 666 15.67 -13.56 -1.27
C GLY A 666 14.74 -14.79 -1.31
N GLN A 667 14.89 -15.73 -0.36
CA GLN A 667 14.01 -16.89 -0.25
C GLN A 667 12.60 -16.44 0.15
N ARG A 668 11.58 -16.91 -0.61
CA ARG A 668 10.16 -16.58 -0.36
C ARG A 668 9.34 -17.77 0.10
N ILE A 669 9.81 -18.98 -0.13
CA ILE A 669 9.14 -20.22 0.29
C ILE A 669 10.10 -21.01 1.15
N VAL A 670 9.64 -21.42 2.34
CA VAL A 670 10.40 -22.23 3.30
C VAL A 670 9.62 -23.51 3.59
N SER A 671 10.27 -24.65 3.54
CA SER A 671 9.69 -25.93 3.95
C SER A 671 9.65 -26.03 5.47
N ILE A 672 8.47 -26.29 6.03
CA ILE A 672 8.25 -26.47 7.47
C ILE A 672 7.75 -27.88 7.73
N GLU A 673 8.50 -28.64 8.53
CA GLU A 673 8.14 -30.01 8.85
C GLU A 673 7.00 -30.10 9.86
N THR A 674 6.99 -29.24 10.86
CA THR A 674 6.05 -29.31 11.97
C THR A 674 5.57 -27.95 12.45
N VAL A 675 4.28 -27.87 12.78
CA VAL A 675 3.65 -26.74 13.47
C VAL A 675 3.26 -27.23 14.88
N ARG A 676 3.86 -26.67 15.93
CA ARG A 676 3.65 -27.11 17.31
C ARG A 676 2.99 -26.03 18.16
N PRO A 677 1.82 -26.29 18.77
CA PRO A 677 1.24 -25.38 19.75
C PRO A 677 2.18 -25.17 20.95
N THR A 678 2.32 -23.94 21.42
CA THR A 678 3.15 -23.61 22.60
C THR A 678 2.33 -23.48 23.89
N GLY A 679 0.99 -23.53 23.79
CA GLY A 679 0.06 -23.33 24.92
C GLY A 679 -0.16 -21.85 25.27
N GLY A 680 0.57 -20.90 24.65
CA GLY A 680 0.34 -19.46 24.80
C GLY A 680 -0.80 -18.95 23.91
N ARG A 681 -1.33 -17.76 24.22
CA ARG A 681 -2.34 -17.07 23.40
C ARG A 681 -2.08 -15.57 23.38
N GLN A 682 -2.24 -14.98 22.19
CA GLN A 682 -2.17 -13.53 21.97
C GLN A 682 -3.45 -13.05 21.28
N GLU A 683 -4.12 -12.06 21.84
CA GLU A 683 -5.27 -11.43 21.22
C GLU A 683 -4.83 -10.61 20.00
N LEU A 684 -5.44 -10.86 18.84
CA LEU A 684 -5.13 -10.16 17.60
C LEU A 684 -5.87 -8.83 17.50
N PRO A 685 -5.23 -7.74 17.08
CA PRO A 685 -5.91 -6.48 16.81
C PRO A 685 -6.62 -6.56 15.46
N LEU A 686 -7.90 -6.92 15.47
CA LEU A 686 -8.74 -7.06 14.29
C LEU A 686 -9.57 -5.80 14.03
N GLY A 687 -9.65 -5.38 12.77
CA GLY A 687 -10.50 -4.27 12.36
C GLY A 687 -11.95 -4.66 12.08
N GLN A 688 -12.27 -5.96 12.12
CA GLN A 688 -13.60 -6.51 11.89
C GLN A 688 -13.75 -7.83 12.67
N ASP A 689 -14.82 -7.95 13.46
CA ASP A 689 -15.09 -9.13 14.30
C ASP A 689 -15.98 -10.16 13.60
N HIS A 690 -16.87 -9.72 12.68
CA HIS A 690 -17.79 -10.56 11.93
C HIS A 690 -17.50 -10.50 10.44
N ASP A 691 -17.39 -11.62 9.78
CA ASP A 691 -17.01 -11.76 8.38
C ASP A 691 -18.02 -12.55 7.54
N THR A 692 -19.16 -12.93 8.13
CA THR A 692 -20.29 -13.58 7.47
C THR A 692 -21.46 -12.61 7.28
N LEU A 693 -22.34 -12.90 6.33
CA LEU A 693 -23.56 -12.13 6.08
C LEU A 693 -24.73 -12.57 6.99
N ASP A 694 -24.64 -13.74 7.64
CA ASP A 694 -25.68 -14.33 8.50
C ASP A 694 -27.08 -14.35 7.86
N GLY A 695 -27.13 -14.61 6.54
CA GLY A 695 -28.37 -14.60 5.75
C GLY A 695 -28.98 -13.23 5.50
N ARG A 696 -28.29 -12.13 5.85
CA ARG A 696 -28.76 -10.75 5.64
C ARG A 696 -28.20 -10.16 4.34
N ASP A 697 -29.00 -9.35 3.65
CA ASP A 697 -28.64 -8.72 2.38
C ASP A 697 -27.85 -7.40 2.59
N ILE A 698 -26.74 -7.50 3.35
CA ILE A 698 -25.88 -6.35 3.67
C ILE A 698 -24.96 -6.01 2.51
N ALA A 699 -24.46 -7.01 1.80
CA ALA A 699 -23.59 -6.87 0.62
C ALA A 699 -24.07 -7.83 -0.47
N ARG A 700 -24.32 -7.29 -1.67
CA ARG A 700 -24.90 -8.07 -2.77
C ARG A 700 -23.83 -8.52 -3.75
N LEU A 701 -23.90 -9.79 -4.12
CA LEU A 701 -23.06 -10.43 -5.14
C LEU A 701 -23.96 -11.05 -6.22
N LEU A 702 -23.69 -10.70 -7.47
CA LEU A 702 -24.42 -11.21 -8.64
C LEU A 702 -23.44 -11.81 -9.64
N THR A 703 -23.90 -12.76 -10.45
CA THR A 703 -23.17 -13.13 -11.65
C THR A 703 -23.52 -12.19 -12.80
N LEU A 704 -22.60 -11.99 -13.76
CA LEU A 704 -22.87 -11.21 -14.97
C LEU A 704 -24.09 -11.76 -15.73
N ALA A 705 -24.30 -13.07 -15.72
CA ALA A 705 -25.44 -13.71 -16.33
C ALA A 705 -26.78 -13.43 -15.61
N ALA A 706 -26.74 -13.37 -14.27
CA ALA A 706 -27.90 -13.02 -13.45
C ALA A 706 -28.27 -11.55 -13.62
N TYR A 707 -27.28 -10.66 -13.70
CA TYR A 707 -27.50 -9.21 -13.91
C TYR A 707 -28.37 -8.90 -15.15
N GLY A 708 -28.25 -9.72 -16.23
CA GLY A 708 -29.09 -9.57 -17.44
C GLY A 708 -30.53 -10.03 -17.26
N LYS A 709 -30.83 -10.75 -16.18
CA LYS A 709 -32.17 -11.34 -15.93
C LYS A 709 -32.90 -10.67 -14.75
N GLU A 710 -32.23 -9.90 -13.95
CA GLU A 710 -32.86 -9.22 -12.83
C GLU A 710 -33.84 -8.14 -13.33
N PRO A 711 -35.07 -8.12 -12.79
CA PRO A 711 -36.00 -7.07 -13.11
C PRO A 711 -35.40 -5.72 -12.73
N ARG A 712 -35.64 -4.69 -13.54
CA ARG A 712 -35.34 -3.32 -13.17
C ARG A 712 -35.94 -3.04 -11.80
N HIS A 713 -35.11 -2.60 -10.86
CA HIS A 713 -35.57 -1.97 -9.63
C HIS A 713 -36.13 -0.55 -9.89
N ASP A 714 -36.81 -0.35 -11.01
CA ASP A 714 -37.76 0.75 -11.24
C ASP A 714 -39.04 0.52 -10.42
N VAL A 715 -39.01 -0.41 -9.46
CA VAL A 715 -40.04 -0.49 -8.45
C VAL A 715 -39.96 0.84 -7.71
N GLU A 716 -40.96 1.69 -7.91
CA GLU A 716 -41.31 2.73 -6.98
C GLU A 716 -41.15 2.09 -5.59
N ARG A 717 -40.05 2.46 -4.90
CA ARG A 717 -39.85 1.95 -3.54
C ARG A 717 -41.10 2.39 -2.80
N GLU A 718 -41.93 1.43 -2.39
CA GLU A 718 -43.12 1.75 -1.59
C GLU A 718 -42.69 2.75 -0.53
N GLU A 719 -43.29 3.93 -0.49
CA GLU A 719 -43.02 4.89 0.56
C GLU A 719 -43.44 4.26 1.87
N LEU A 720 -42.46 3.61 2.53
CA LEU A 720 -42.70 3.05 3.84
C LEU A 720 -43.14 4.16 4.79
N PRO A 721 -44.11 3.92 5.69
CA PRO A 721 -44.55 4.92 6.67
C PRO A 721 -43.35 5.41 7.49
N SER A 722 -43.24 6.71 7.67
CA SER A 722 -42.16 7.33 8.44
C SER A 722 -42.75 8.29 9.49
N LEU A 723 -42.19 8.23 10.71
CA LEU A 723 -42.47 9.19 11.76
C LEU A 723 -41.61 10.47 11.65
N TYR A 724 -40.66 10.49 10.70
CA TYR A 724 -39.83 11.66 10.42
C TYR A 724 -40.52 12.54 9.37
N ASP A 725 -40.44 13.84 9.60
CA ASP A 725 -40.87 14.80 8.59
C ASP A 725 -40.01 14.70 7.33
N LYS A 726 -40.61 15.02 6.16
CA LYS A 726 -39.82 15.12 4.93
C LYS A 726 -38.86 16.30 5.07
N LEU A 727 -37.56 16.05 4.87
CA LEU A 727 -36.57 17.11 4.82
C LEU A 727 -36.80 18.03 3.63
N GLU A 728 -37.03 19.31 3.91
CA GLU A 728 -37.02 20.35 2.86
C GLU A 728 -35.59 20.61 2.43
N GLN A 729 -35.26 20.23 1.20
CA GLN A 729 -33.95 20.49 0.63
C GLN A 729 -33.89 21.88 0.01
N LYS A 730 -32.87 22.63 0.43
CA LYS A 730 -32.58 23.97 -0.11
C LYS A 730 -31.16 23.97 -0.66
N GLY A 731 -30.99 23.54 -1.91
CA GLY A 731 -29.69 23.44 -2.55
C GLY A 731 -29.32 22.03 -3.01
N PRO A 732 -28.03 21.73 -3.28
CA PRO A 732 -27.62 20.43 -3.73
C PRO A 732 -27.88 19.37 -2.65
N ARG A 733 -28.23 18.15 -3.05
CA ARG A 733 -28.30 16.98 -2.19
C ARG A 733 -27.05 16.14 -2.38
N TRP A 734 -26.08 16.30 -1.50
CA TRP A 734 -24.83 15.57 -1.60
C TRP A 734 -25.02 14.07 -1.31
N ALA A 735 -24.55 13.26 -2.24
CA ALA A 735 -24.69 11.82 -2.19
C ALA A 735 -23.47 11.11 -2.77
N MET A 736 -23.39 9.80 -2.54
CA MET A 736 -22.29 8.98 -3.03
C MET A 736 -22.81 7.66 -3.59
N ALA A 737 -22.22 7.20 -4.69
CA ALA A 737 -22.41 5.86 -5.23
C ALA A 737 -21.10 5.07 -5.09
N ILE A 738 -21.16 3.82 -4.63
CA ILE A 738 -19.99 2.95 -4.45
C ILE A 738 -20.21 1.66 -5.23
N ASP A 739 -19.40 1.45 -6.27
CA ASP A 739 -19.46 0.25 -7.09
C ASP A 739 -18.60 -0.88 -6.50
N LEU A 740 -19.25 -1.89 -5.90
CA LEU A 740 -18.57 -3.04 -5.29
C LEU A 740 -17.94 -3.97 -6.33
N SER A 741 -18.33 -3.87 -7.61
CA SER A 741 -17.71 -4.62 -8.70
C SER A 741 -16.31 -4.07 -9.03
N SER A 742 -16.18 -2.75 -9.04
CA SER A 742 -14.91 -2.05 -9.30
C SER A 742 -14.03 -1.95 -8.05
N CYS A 743 -14.62 -1.90 -6.84
CA CYS A 743 -13.88 -1.80 -5.60
C CYS A 743 -13.03 -3.07 -5.37
N VAL A 744 -11.72 -2.90 -5.24
CA VAL A 744 -10.81 -4.02 -4.95
C VAL A 744 -10.50 -4.19 -3.45
N GLY A 745 -10.88 -3.23 -2.60
CA GLY A 745 -10.63 -3.31 -1.16
C GLY A 745 -9.27 -2.80 -0.69
N CYS A 746 -8.49 -2.11 -1.53
CA CYS A 746 -7.09 -1.74 -1.28
C CYS A 746 -6.83 -0.80 -0.09
N GLY A 747 -7.85 -0.13 0.47
CA GLY A 747 -7.69 0.76 1.63
C GLY A 747 -7.24 2.20 1.33
N ALA A 748 -6.95 2.57 0.08
CA ALA A 748 -6.51 3.93 -0.29
C ALA A 748 -7.46 5.04 0.20
N CYS A 749 -8.77 4.80 0.13
CA CYS A 749 -9.79 5.71 0.65
C CYS A 749 -9.73 5.90 2.17
N VAL A 750 -9.28 4.88 2.92
CA VAL A 750 -9.13 4.94 4.39
C VAL A 750 -7.97 5.87 4.75
N VAL A 751 -6.80 5.68 4.12
CA VAL A 751 -5.60 6.49 4.36
C VAL A 751 -5.85 7.96 3.97
N ALA A 752 -6.44 8.21 2.80
CA ALA A 752 -6.74 9.57 2.36
C ALA A 752 -7.74 10.28 3.30
N CYS A 753 -8.75 9.56 3.79
CA CYS A 753 -9.69 10.09 4.78
C CYS A 753 -8.99 10.43 6.10
N GLN A 754 -8.05 9.58 6.54
CA GLN A 754 -7.29 9.77 7.76
C GLN A 754 -6.40 11.02 7.68
N SER A 755 -5.68 11.18 6.58
CA SER A 755 -4.83 12.35 6.30
C SER A 755 -5.67 13.65 6.21
N GLU A 756 -6.74 13.66 5.42
CA GLU A 756 -7.57 14.85 5.19
C GLU A 756 -8.29 15.33 6.45
N ASN A 757 -8.79 14.39 7.27
CA ASN A 757 -9.73 14.69 8.34
C ASN A 757 -9.11 14.61 9.76
N ASN A 758 -7.79 14.63 9.90
CA ASN A 758 -7.08 14.58 11.17
C ASN A 758 -7.56 13.41 12.06
N ILE A 759 -7.76 12.22 11.47
CA ILE A 759 -8.20 11.06 12.23
C ILE A 759 -7.00 10.51 13.01
N PRO A 760 -7.12 10.34 14.34
CA PRO A 760 -5.98 9.91 15.15
C PRO A 760 -5.65 8.43 14.95
N VAL A 761 -4.40 8.07 15.24
CA VAL A 761 -3.94 6.70 15.50
C VAL A 761 -4.22 6.36 16.96
N VAL A 762 -4.77 5.18 17.22
CA VAL A 762 -5.18 4.77 18.58
C VAL A 762 -4.32 3.67 19.20
N GLY A 763 -3.54 2.96 18.36
CA GLY A 763 -2.65 1.89 18.79
C GLY A 763 -3.34 0.52 18.99
N PRO A 764 -2.53 -0.56 19.10
CA PRO A 764 -3.02 -1.93 19.06
C PRO A 764 -3.96 -2.28 20.21
N GLU A 765 -3.74 -1.73 21.40
CA GLU A 765 -4.61 -1.97 22.58
C GLU A 765 -6.03 -1.45 22.34
N GLN A 766 -6.17 -0.25 21.77
CA GLN A 766 -7.48 0.32 21.52
C GLN A 766 -8.18 -0.37 20.34
N VAL A 767 -7.42 -0.82 19.34
CA VAL A 767 -7.97 -1.63 18.23
C VAL A 767 -8.55 -2.94 18.77
N ARG A 768 -7.85 -3.68 19.65
CA ARG A 768 -8.38 -4.89 20.30
C ARG A 768 -9.70 -4.65 21.06
N LYS A 769 -9.86 -3.46 21.61
CA LYS A 769 -11.10 -3.02 22.28
C LYS A 769 -12.18 -2.51 21.31
N GLY A 770 -12.03 -2.68 19.99
CA GLY A 770 -12.98 -2.21 18.98
C GLY A 770 -13.08 -0.68 18.88
N ARG A 771 -12.01 0.06 19.22
CA ARG A 771 -12.00 1.53 19.31
C ARG A 771 -11.23 2.21 18.19
N ALA A 772 -11.01 1.54 17.06
CA ALA A 772 -10.42 2.16 15.87
C ALA A 772 -11.23 3.39 15.42
N MET A 773 -10.55 4.45 14.99
CA MET A 773 -11.16 5.77 14.72
C MET A 773 -11.42 6.04 13.25
N HIS A 774 -11.15 5.11 12.34
CA HIS A 774 -11.39 5.30 10.90
C HIS A 774 -12.85 5.69 10.60
N TRP A 775 -13.06 6.80 9.88
CA TRP A 775 -14.40 7.25 9.47
C TRP A 775 -14.98 6.46 8.30
N ILE A 776 -14.10 5.92 7.45
CA ILE A 776 -14.41 4.92 6.45
C ILE A 776 -13.63 3.66 6.78
N ARG A 777 -14.31 2.51 6.84
CA ARG A 777 -13.69 1.19 6.91
C ARG A 777 -14.06 0.39 5.67
N VAL A 778 -13.28 -0.56 5.30
CA VAL A 778 -13.63 -1.51 4.23
C VAL A 778 -13.95 -2.84 4.88
N ASP A 779 -15.23 -3.16 4.99
CA ASP A 779 -15.67 -4.44 5.53
C ASP A 779 -15.46 -5.54 4.48
N ARG A 780 -15.11 -6.74 4.91
CA ARG A 780 -14.89 -7.91 4.08
C ARG A 780 -15.85 -9.01 4.52
N TYR A 781 -16.58 -9.59 3.57
CA TYR A 781 -17.51 -10.69 3.84
C TYR A 781 -17.13 -11.90 3.01
N TYR A 782 -17.21 -13.08 3.63
CA TYR A 782 -17.07 -14.37 2.98
C TYR A 782 -18.45 -14.97 2.69
N GLN A 783 -18.59 -15.62 1.53
CA GLN A 783 -19.79 -16.32 1.12
C GLN A 783 -19.41 -17.64 0.47
N GLY A 784 -20.06 -18.72 0.87
CA GLY A 784 -19.81 -20.09 0.37
C GLY A 784 -18.94 -20.91 1.31
N ASP A 785 -18.17 -21.84 0.76
CA ASP A 785 -17.32 -22.77 1.49
C ASP A 785 -16.02 -22.11 1.94
N ASP A 786 -15.57 -22.42 3.15
CA ASP A 786 -14.30 -21.94 3.72
C ASP A 786 -13.05 -22.35 2.91
N ALA A 787 -13.12 -23.41 2.12
CA ALA A 787 -12.01 -23.84 1.26
C ALA A 787 -11.81 -22.90 0.06
N SER A 788 -12.89 -22.34 -0.52
CA SER A 788 -12.82 -21.40 -1.65
C SER A 788 -13.96 -20.37 -1.60
N PRO A 789 -14.00 -19.49 -0.58
CA PRO A 789 -15.06 -18.52 -0.41
C PRO A 789 -15.03 -17.43 -1.48
N LEU A 790 -16.20 -16.94 -1.86
CA LEU A 790 -16.33 -15.67 -2.56
C LEU A 790 -16.17 -14.51 -1.57
N VAL A 791 -15.46 -13.46 -1.98
CA VAL A 791 -15.16 -12.34 -1.11
C VAL A 791 -15.80 -11.07 -1.63
N ILE A 792 -16.44 -10.30 -0.74
CA ILE A 792 -17.00 -8.98 -1.03
C ILE A 792 -16.30 -7.96 -0.14
N HIS A 793 -15.73 -6.93 -0.76
CA HIS A 793 -15.22 -5.75 -0.07
C HIS A 793 -16.24 -4.62 -0.13
N GLN A 794 -16.63 -4.09 1.03
CA GLN A 794 -17.64 -3.04 1.12
C GLN A 794 -17.12 -1.85 1.93
N PRO A 795 -16.78 -0.73 1.30
CA PRO A 795 -16.48 0.50 2.01
C PRO A 795 -17.70 0.98 2.79
N MET A 796 -17.56 1.12 4.11
CA MET A 796 -18.63 1.52 5.02
C MET A 796 -18.27 2.81 5.76
N LEU A 797 -19.14 3.82 5.62
CA LEU A 797 -18.99 5.15 6.20
C LEU A 797 -20.36 5.69 6.64
N CYS A 798 -20.41 6.91 7.20
CA CYS A 798 -21.69 7.52 7.54
C CYS A 798 -22.59 7.60 6.33
N GLN A 799 -23.81 7.07 6.43
CA GLN A 799 -24.76 7.01 5.32
C GLN A 799 -25.51 8.31 5.06
N HIS A 800 -25.30 9.33 5.90
CA HIS A 800 -25.99 10.63 5.83
C HIS A 800 -27.51 10.47 5.62
N CYS A 801 -28.09 9.62 6.51
CA CYS A 801 -29.52 9.24 6.44
C CYS A 801 -30.44 10.43 6.59
N ASP A 802 -31.46 10.60 5.72
CA ASP A 802 -32.48 11.63 5.89
C ASP A 802 -33.35 11.39 7.13
N SER A 803 -33.72 10.11 7.38
CA SER A 803 -34.37 9.68 8.62
C SER A 803 -33.32 9.18 9.60
N ALA A 804 -32.53 10.10 10.17
CA ALA A 804 -31.32 9.77 10.90
C ALA A 804 -31.59 9.33 12.36
N PRO A 805 -31.51 8.03 12.72
CA PRO A 805 -31.79 7.58 14.08
C PRO A 805 -30.75 8.08 15.11
N CYS A 806 -29.61 8.60 14.65
CA CYS A 806 -28.61 9.21 15.52
C CYS A 806 -28.96 10.64 15.94
N GLU A 807 -29.84 11.33 15.22
CA GLU A 807 -30.27 12.70 15.56
C GLU A 807 -31.31 12.73 16.65
N SER A 808 -32.34 11.88 16.52
CA SER A 808 -33.44 11.81 17.50
C SER A 808 -33.00 11.44 18.91
N VAL A 809 -31.88 10.77 19.09
CA VAL A 809 -31.35 10.35 20.39
C VAL A 809 -30.26 11.27 20.97
N CYS A 810 -29.90 12.34 20.25
CA CYS A 810 -28.87 13.25 20.73
C CYS A 810 -29.48 14.30 21.71
N PRO A 811 -29.14 14.29 23.00
CA PRO A 811 -29.78 15.16 23.99
C PRO A 811 -29.43 16.65 23.78
N VAL A 812 -28.40 16.95 23.00
CA VAL A 812 -27.89 18.32 22.81
C VAL A 812 -27.92 18.74 21.32
N GLN A 813 -28.56 17.95 20.45
CA GLN A 813 -28.59 18.19 19.02
C GLN A 813 -27.21 18.47 18.41
N ALA A 814 -26.18 17.76 18.89
CA ALA A 814 -24.83 17.85 18.33
C ALA A 814 -24.74 17.20 16.94
N THR A 815 -25.70 16.35 16.58
CA THR A 815 -25.84 15.79 15.24
C THR A 815 -27.17 16.23 14.65
N ASN A 816 -27.16 16.82 13.47
CA ASN A 816 -28.31 17.42 12.79
C ASN A 816 -28.06 17.48 11.28
N HIS A 817 -29.13 17.65 10.48
CA HIS A 817 -29.01 17.86 9.04
C HIS A 817 -28.74 19.31 8.66
N GLY A 818 -27.89 19.47 7.64
CA GLY A 818 -27.76 20.70 6.86
C GLY A 818 -28.82 20.79 5.77
N PRO A 819 -29.04 21.98 5.20
CA PRO A 819 -29.95 22.16 4.07
C PRO A 819 -29.48 21.46 2.78
N ASP A 820 -28.25 20.99 2.75
CA ASP A 820 -27.56 20.28 1.68
C ASP A 820 -27.62 18.75 1.85
N GLY A 821 -28.45 18.24 2.74
CA GLY A 821 -28.63 16.82 3.01
C GLY A 821 -27.49 16.17 3.83
N ILE A 822 -26.50 16.96 4.29
CA ILE A 822 -25.40 16.42 5.10
C ILE A 822 -25.83 16.29 6.55
N ASN A 823 -25.76 15.06 7.10
CA ASN A 823 -25.80 14.86 8.55
C ASN A 823 -24.54 15.42 9.16
N GLN A 824 -24.63 16.55 9.85
CA GLN A 824 -23.51 17.29 10.42
C GLN A 824 -23.20 16.84 11.86
N MET A 825 -22.03 17.22 12.34
CA MET A 825 -21.60 17.01 13.74
C MET A 825 -21.03 18.30 14.32
N ALA A 826 -21.76 18.92 15.24
CA ALA A 826 -21.26 20.07 16.00
C ALA A 826 -20.43 19.57 17.19
N TYR A 827 -19.12 19.47 17.00
CA TYR A 827 -18.20 18.87 17.98
C TYR A 827 -18.26 19.56 19.35
N ASN A 828 -18.38 20.89 19.39
CA ASN A 828 -18.45 21.67 20.62
C ASN A 828 -19.74 21.45 21.45
N ARG A 829 -20.80 20.92 20.82
CA ARG A 829 -22.05 20.56 21.54
C ARG A 829 -22.02 19.16 22.08
N CYS A 830 -21.15 18.29 21.58
CA CYS A 830 -21.11 16.88 21.97
C CYS A 830 -20.72 16.73 23.44
N VAL A 831 -21.58 16.12 24.22
CA VAL A 831 -21.34 15.80 25.67
C VAL A 831 -20.96 14.32 25.87
N GLY A 832 -20.79 13.53 24.80
CA GLY A 832 -20.24 12.18 24.87
C GLY A 832 -21.18 11.10 25.42
N THR A 833 -22.48 11.24 25.32
CA THR A 833 -23.44 10.20 25.75
C THR A 833 -23.34 8.91 24.95
N ARG A 834 -22.81 8.95 23.72
CA ARG A 834 -22.63 7.84 22.80
C ARG A 834 -23.90 7.13 22.32
N TYR A 835 -25.07 7.59 22.73
CA TYR A 835 -26.32 6.97 22.30
C TYR A 835 -26.47 6.97 20.76
N CYS A 836 -26.00 8.02 20.11
CA CYS A 836 -25.97 8.11 18.66
C CYS A 836 -25.13 7.00 17.99
N ALA A 837 -24.07 6.48 18.66
CA ALA A 837 -23.31 5.33 18.17
C ALA A 837 -24.08 4.01 18.34
N ASN A 838 -24.74 3.84 19.48
CA ASN A 838 -25.55 2.65 19.75
C ASN A 838 -26.74 2.58 18.79
N ASN A 839 -27.38 3.72 18.49
CA ASN A 839 -28.56 3.80 17.65
C ASN A 839 -28.25 3.82 16.14
N CYS A 840 -26.98 4.01 15.77
CA CYS A 840 -26.56 3.92 14.36
C CYS A 840 -26.56 2.46 13.91
N PRO A 841 -27.41 2.04 12.95
CA PRO A 841 -27.43 0.65 12.49
C PRO A 841 -26.16 0.27 11.74
N TYR A 842 -25.50 1.23 11.10
CA TYR A 842 -24.27 1.04 10.31
C TYR A 842 -22.99 1.02 11.16
N LYS A 843 -23.07 1.37 12.47
CA LYS A 843 -21.94 1.40 13.41
C LYS A 843 -20.74 2.20 12.90
N VAL A 844 -21.00 3.38 12.33
CA VAL A 844 -20.00 4.23 11.66
C VAL A 844 -19.68 5.51 12.46
N ARG A 845 -20.11 5.59 13.68
CA ARG A 845 -19.80 6.71 14.58
C ARG A 845 -18.69 6.32 15.54
N ARG A 846 -17.66 7.17 15.63
CA ARG A 846 -16.42 6.90 16.38
C ARG A 846 -16.32 7.82 17.59
N PHE A 847 -15.91 7.27 18.72
CA PHE A 847 -15.85 8.00 19.97
C PHE A 847 -14.43 8.13 20.49
N ASN A 848 -14.02 9.33 20.85
CA ASN A 848 -12.74 9.60 21.48
C ASN A 848 -12.76 9.19 22.97
N PHE A 849 -12.51 7.92 23.27
CA PHE A 849 -12.43 7.40 24.64
C PHE A 849 -11.26 8.00 25.42
N LEU A 850 -10.16 8.30 24.71
CA LEU A 850 -8.97 8.94 25.23
C LEU A 850 -8.67 10.21 24.42
N ASP A 851 -7.74 11.04 24.88
CA ASP A 851 -7.21 12.17 24.10
C ASP A 851 -6.12 11.66 23.16
N PHE A 852 -6.52 10.94 22.10
CA PHE A 852 -5.61 10.29 21.15
C PHE A 852 -4.66 11.26 20.44
N THR A 853 -5.05 12.52 20.31
CA THR A 853 -4.23 13.55 19.67
C THR A 853 -3.40 14.36 20.67
N GLY A 854 -3.73 14.28 21.95
CA GLY A 854 -3.11 15.09 23.01
C GLY A 854 -1.64 14.80 23.24
N GLU A 855 -1.23 13.56 22.99
CA GLU A 855 0.15 13.08 23.16
C GLU A 855 0.90 12.99 21.85
N THR A 856 0.28 13.40 20.73
CA THR A 856 0.94 13.41 19.41
C THR A 856 2.18 14.31 19.45
N PRO A 857 3.36 13.82 19.09
CA PRO A 857 4.58 14.62 19.01
C PRO A 857 4.40 15.92 18.24
N ALA A 858 5.05 16.98 18.66
CA ALA A 858 4.89 18.31 18.06
C ALA A 858 5.22 18.33 16.55
N SER A 859 6.19 17.53 16.10
CA SER A 859 6.51 17.38 14.67
C SER A 859 5.35 16.79 13.90
N LEU A 860 4.72 15.71 14.37
CA LEU A 860 3.57 15.07 13.72
C LEU A 860 2.32 15.97 13.70
N GLN A 861 2.17 16.91 14.65
CA GLN A 861 1.08 17.89 14.61
C GLN A 861 1.15 18.84 13.41
N LEU A 862 2.33 18.96 12.78
CA LEU A 862 2.51 19.74 11.55
C LEU A 862 1.79 19.12 10.36
N ALA A 863 1.50 17.83 10.38
CA ALA A 863 0.70 17.16 9.36
C ALA A 863 -0.80 17.49 9.44
N PHE A 864 -1.28 18.03 10.56
CA PHE A 864 -2.71 18.29 10.72
C PHE A 864 -3.21 19.33 9.72
N ASN A 865 -4.32 18.98 9.05
CA ASN A 865 -5.07 19.87 8.19
C ASN A 865 -5.75 20.96 9.02
N PRO A 866 -5.40 22.24 8.87
CA PRO A 866 -5.97 23.31 9.69
C PRO A 866 -7.44 23.62 9.32
N GLU A 867 -7.94 23.10 8.19
CA GLU A 867 -9.34 23.26 7.76
C GLU A 867 -10.28 22.32 8.54
N VAL A 868 -9.75 21.33 9.23
CA VAL A 868 -10.51 20.31 9.97
C VAL A 868 -10.19 20.37 11.46
N THR A 869 -11.22 20.53 12.27
CA THR A 869 -11.08 20.55 13.74
C THR A 869 -10.46 19.26 14.25
N VAL A 870 -9.43 19.37 15.10
CA VAL A 870 -8.90 18.26 15.91
C VAL A 870 -9.83 18.02 17.09
N ARG A 871 -10.32 16.79 17.26
CA ARG A 871 -11.32 16.47 18.29
C ARG A 871 -10.64 15.98 19.57
N PRO A 872 -11.02 16.51 20.73
CA PRO A 872 -10.49 16.07 22.01
C PRO A 872 -11.22 14.83 22.55
N ARG A 873 -10.77 14.31 23.70
CA ARG A 873 -11.47 13.26 24.46
C ARG A 873 -12.95 13.61 24.70
N GLY A 874 -13.82 12.60 24.63
CA GLY A 874 -15.23 12.72 24.96
C GLY A 874 -16.12 13.20 23.80
N VAL A 875 -15.58 13.34 22.60
CA VAL A 875 -16.31 13.80 21.42
C VAL A 875 -16.53 12.65 20.44
N MET A 876 -17.71 12.64 19.81
CA MET A 876 -18.07 11.72 18.74
C MET A 876 -17.61 12.25 17.40
N GLU A 877 -17.11 11.35 16.52
CA GLU A 877 -16.69 11.65 15.15
C GLU A 877 -17.42 10.78 14.13
N LYS A 878 -17.47 11.23 12.88
CA LYS A 878 -18.00 10.48 11.76
C LYS A 878 -17.62 11.15 10.42
N CYS A 879 -17.80 10.45 9.30
CA CYS A 879 -17.68 11.04 7.96
C CYS A 879 -18.57 12.27 7.81
N THR A 880 -18.02 13.33 7.19
CA THR A 880 -18.71 14.61 6.90
C THR A 880 -18.80 14.89 5.41
N PHE A 881 -18.53 13.91 4.52
CA PHE A 881 -18.30 14.11 3.08
C PHE A 881 -17.21 15.14 2.77
N CYS A 882 -16.21 15.28 3.67
CA CYS A 882 -15.19 16.33 3.57
C CYS A 882 -15.81 17.72 3.45
N VAL A 883 -16.69 18.10 4.39
CA VAL A 883 -17.45 19.36 4.37
C VAL A 883 -16.57 20.58 4.11
N GLN A 884 -15.31 20.58 4.55
CA GLN A 884 -14.33 21.63 4.26
C GLN A 884 -14.07 21.78 2.75
N ARG A 885 -14.01 20.67 1.99
CA ARG A 885 -13.84 20.71 0.53
C ARG A 885 -15.11 21.24 -0.16
N ILE A 886 -16.27 20.82 0.31
CA ILE A 886 -17.57 21.34 -0.19
C ILE A 886 -17.65 22.85 0.01
N ARG A 887 -17.38 23.33 1.24
CA ARG A 887 -17.44 24.77 1.55
C ARG A 887 -16.41 25.59 0.79
N ASN A 888 -15.21 25.03 0.57
CA ASN A 888 -14.20 25.69 -0.26
C ASN A 888 -14.66 25.82 -1.73
N ALA A 889 -15.22 24.75 -2.30
CA ALA A 889 -15.74 24.75 -3.66
C ALA A 889 -16.89 25.76 -3.85
N GLU A 890 -17.83 25.83 -2.87
CA GLU A 890 -18.91 26.82 -2.84
C GLU A 890 -18.37 28.26 -2.82
N GLN A 891 -17.33 28.52 -2.01
CA GLN A 891 -16.69 29.84 -1.94
C GLN A 891 -16.00 30.22 -3.25
N VAL A 892 -15.32 29.25 -3.90
CA VAL A 892 -14.68 29.47 -5.20
C VAL A 892 -15.72 29.77 -6.28
N ALA A 893 -16.76 28.94 -6.40
CA ALA A 893 -17.84 29.13 -7.37
C ALA A 893 -18.56 30.49 -7.20
N LYS A 894 -18.83 30.86 -5.94
CA LYS A 894 -19.41 32.14 -5.61
C LYS A 894 -18.51 33.33 -5.98
N ARG A 895 -17.20 33.23 -5.75
CA ARG A 895 -16.21 34.25 -6.11
C ARG A 895 -16.10 34.41 -7.64
N GLU A 896 -16.21 33.28 -8.36
CA GLU A 896 -16.17 33.23 -9.82
C GLU A 896 -17.53 33.54 -10.48
N ASN A 897 -18.55 33.79 -9.68
CA ASN A 897 -19.93 34.07 -10.10
C ASN A 897 -20.49 33.02 -11.08
N ARG A 898 -20.27 31.74 -10.73
CA ARG A 898 -20.76 30.56 -11.44
C ARG A 898 -21.45 29.58 -10.52
N ASP A 899 -22.26 28.71 -11.13
CA ASP A 899 -22.84 27.60 -10.40
C ASP A 899 -21.80 26.55 -9.99
N LEU A 900 -22.09 25.89 -8.88
CA LEU A 900 -21.30 24.78 -8.40
C LEU A 900 -21.58 23.52 -9.25
N SER A 901 -20.54 22.87 -9.72
CA SER A 901 -20.61 21.60 -10.45
C SER A 901 -20.15 20.41 -9.58
N ASP A 902 -20.57 19.18 -9.93
CA ASP A 902 -20.11 17.97 -9.25
C ASP A 902 -18.58 17.81 -9.30
N GLN A 903 -17.93 18.34 -10.35
CA GLN A 903 -16.47 18.26 -10.51
C GLN A 903 -15.70 19.20 -9.57
N ASP A 904 -16.36 20.23 -9.03
CA ASP A 904 -15.74 21.16 -8.08
C ASP A 904 -15.52 20.51 -6.70
N VAL A 905 -16.30 19.48 -6.38
CA VAL A 905 -16.30 18.84 -5.06
C VAL A 905 -15.82 17.40 -5.16
N VAL A 906 -14.57 17.17 -4.80
CA VAL A 906 -13.98 15.83 -4.79
C VAL A 906 -13.53 15.48 -3.36
N PRO A 907 -14.30 14.67 -2.62
CA PRO A 907 -13.87 14.15 -1.31
C PRO A 907 -12.55 13.37 -1.41
N ALA A 908 -11.75 13.38 -0.34
CA ALA A 908 -10.43 12.72 -0.32
C ALA A 908 -10.48 11.23 -0.70
N CYS A 909 -11.52 10.51 -0.26
CA CYS A 909 -11.70 9.09 -0.61
C CYS A 909 -12.00 8.86 -2.10
N VAL A 910 -12.62 9.84 -2.78
CA VAL A 910 -12.90 9.81 -4.23
C VAL A 910 -11.61 10.08 -5.01
N SER A 911 -10.88 11.12 -4.61
CA SER A 911 -9.63 11.49 -5.28
C SER A 911 -8.59 10.36 -5.19
N ALA A 912 -8.47 9.71 -4.03
CA ALA A 912 -7.50 8.64 -3.80
C ALA A 912 -7.86 7.28 -4.43
N CYS A 913 -9.12 7.02 -4.83
CA CYS A 913 -9.54 5.70 -5.29
C CYS A 913 -8.97 5.35 -6.68
N PRO A 914 -7.97 4.44 -6.82
CA PRO A 914 -7.40 4.08 -8.11
C PRO A 914 -8.41 3.31 -8.98
N ALA A 915 -9.28 2.53 -8.34
CA ALA A 915 -10.37 1.82 -9.00
C ALA A 915 -11.49 2.76 -9.50
N ARG A 916 -11.53 4.03 -9.10
CA ARG A 916 -12.64 4.97 -9.33
C ARG A 916 -14.01 4.39 -8.96
N ALA A 917 -14.03 3.52 -7.94
CA ALA A 917 -15.26 2.85 -7.49
C ALA A 917 -16.22 3.75 -6.73
N ILE A 918 -15.78 4.94 -6.31
CA ILE A 918 -16.55 5.91 -5.52
C ILE A 918 -16.84 7.12 -6.39
N VAL A 919 -18.14 7.43 -6.55
CA VAL A 919 -18.64 8.62 -7.25
C VAL A 919 -19.39 9.50 -6.25
N PHE A 920 -19.15 10.79 -6.29
CA PHE A 920 -19.78 11.79 -5.40
C PHE A 920 -20.37 12.92 -6.24
N GLY A 921 -21.51 13.46 -5.82
CA GLY A 921 -22.16 14.58 -6.51
C GLY A 921 -23.53 14.92 -5.95
N ASP A 922 -24.24 15.78 -6.66
CA ASP A 922 -25.60 16.20 -6.34
C ASP A 922 -26.63 15.19 -6.85
N MET A 923 -27.29 14.45 -5.95
CA MET A 923 -28.38 13.53 -6.31
C MET A 923 -29.65 14.29 -6.77
N GLY A 924 -29.80 15.54 -6.37
CA GLY A 924 -30.91 16.39 -6.83
C GLY A 924 -30.82 16.76 -8.34
N ASN A 925 -29.60 16.66 -8.91
CA ASN A 925 -29.39 16.85 -10.33
C ASN A 925 -29.52 15.53 -11.11
N PRO A 926 -30.59 15.33 -11.93
CA PRO A 926 -30.79 14.10 -12.70
C PRO A 926 -29.67 13.79 -13.70
N ALA A 927 -28.91 14.82 -14.12
CA ALA A 927 -27.81 14.67 -15.08
C ALA A 927 -26.49 14.23 -14.40
N SER A 928 -26.38 14.33 -13.08
CA SER A 928 -25.19 13.94 -12.33
C SER A 928 -24.92 12.43 -12.44
N GLU A 929 -23.65 12.05 -12.36
CA GLU A 929 -23.25 10.65 -12.41
C GLU A 929 -23.78 9.88 -11.19
N VAL A 930 -23.74 10.46 -10.00
CA VAL A 930 -24.27 9.82 -8.78
C VAL A 930 -25.77 9.54 -8.90
N SER A 931 -26.53 10.46 -9.47
CA SER A 931 -27.98 10.28 -9.70
C SER A 931 -28.29 9.18 -10.71
N LYS A 932 -27.48 9.05 -11.77
CA LYS A 932 -27.61 7.94 -12.74
C LYS A 932 -27.28 6.60 -12.11
N LEU A 933 -26.20 6.52 -11.35
CA LEU A 933 -25.77 5.28 -10.68
C LEU A 933 -26.75 4.85 -9.59
N SER A 934 -27.37 5.79 -8.87
CA SER A 934 -28.37 5.46 -7.84
C SER A 934 -29.62 4.78 -8.41
N ARG A 935 -29.91 5.00 -9.70
CA ARG A 935 -31.04 4.37 -10.44
C ARG A 935 -30.61 3.12 -11.21
N SER A 936 -29.35 2.68 -11.08
CA SER A 936 -28.86 1.45 -11.71
C SER A 936 -29.59 0.23 -11.16
N ASN A 937 -29.82 -0.78 -12.02
CA ASN A 937 -30.40 -2.07 -11.61
C ASN A 937 -29.55 -2.81 -10.56
N ARG A 938 -28.26 -2.48 -10.44
CA ARG A 938 -27.36 -2.99 -9.39
C ARG A 938 -27.44 -2.19 -8.07
N GLY A 939 -28.16 -1.06 -8.07
CA GLY A 939 -28.25 -0.16 -6.93
C GLY A 939 -29.02 -0.78 -5.76
N PHE A 940 -28.45 -0.69 -4.55
CA PHE A 940 -29.11 -1.10 -3.32
C PHE A 940 -28.66 -0.23 -2.15
N HIS A 941 -29.44 -0.21 -1.08
CA HIS A 941 -29.08 0.40 0.19
C HIS A 941 -28.86 -0.65 1.25
N VAL A 942 -27.86 -0.46 2.08
CA VAL A 942 -27.58 -1.36 3.21
C VAL A 942 -28.66 -1.18 4.27
N LEU A 943 -29.23 -2.30 4.77
CA LEU A 943 -30.33 -2.31 5.76
C LEU A 943 -31.54 -1.46 5.29
N GLU A 944 -31.94 -1.66 4.06
CA GLU A 944 -33.02 -0.92 3.41
C GLU A 944 -34.36 -1.01 4.19
N GLU A 945 -34.61 -2.16 4.83
CA GLU A 945 -35.75 -2.46 5.68
C GLU A 945 -35.92 -1.50 6.88
N LEU A 946 -34.86 -0.81 7.28
CA LEU A 946 -34.90 0.15 8.40
C LEU A 946 -35.41 1.53 7.97
N ASN A 947 -35.65 1.77 6.69
CA ASN A 947 -36.15 3.02 6.12
C ASN A 947 -35.42 4.29 6.58
N THR A 948 -34.10 4.21 6.74
CA THR A 948 -33.28 5.36 7.18
C THR A 948 -33.05 6.38 6.07
N LYS A 949 -33.40 6.07 4.83
CA LYS A 949 -33.22 6.91 3.62
C LYS A 949 -31.76 7.37 3.46
N PRO A 950 -30.78 6.44 3.27
CA PRO A 950 -29.38 6.80 3.16
C PRO A 950 -29.06 7.56 1.87
N ALA A 951 -28.08 8.47 1.94
CA ALA A 951 -27.54 9.19 0.78
C ALA A 951 -26.43 8.40 0.06
N ILE A 952 -26.12 7.17 0.51
CA ILE A 952 -25.15 6.32 -0.16
C ILE A 952 -25.85 5.14 -0.83
N THR A 953 -25.65 5.01 -2.14
CA THR A 953 -26.07 3.86 -2.93
C THR A 953 -24.89 2.97 -3.20
N TYR A 954 -25.04 1.67 -2.94
CA TYR A 954 -24.09 0.65 -3.34
C TYR A 954 -24.54 -0.01 -4.63
N LEU A 955 -23.58 -0.33 -5.50
CA LEU A 955 -23.83 -1.17 -6.67
C LEU A 955 -23.33 -2.57 -6.38
N ALA A 956 -24.17 -3.59 -6.59
CA ALA A 956 -23.85 -4.99 -6.34
C ALA A 956 -22.54 -5.40 -7.03
N SER A 957 -21.75 -6.23 -6.35
CA SER A 957 -20.54 -6.81 -6.91
C SER A 957 -20.90 -7.82 -8.00
N LEU A 958 -20.19 -7.76 -9.13
CA LEU A 958 -20.35 -8.71 -10.21
C LEU A 958 -19.21 -9.72 -10.25
N ARG A 959 -19.55 -10.96 -10.55
CA ARG A 959 -18.60 -12.04 -10.89
C ARG A 959 -18.90 -12.55 -12.30
N ASN A 960 -17.86 -12.98 -13.00
CA ASN A 960 -17.93 -13.55 -14.33
C ASN A 960 -17.43 -15.01 -14.34
N PRO A 961 -18.05 -15.94 -13.57
CA PRO A 961 -17.70 -17.33 -13.63
C PRO A 961 -18.01 -17.90 -15.03
N SER A 962 -17.41 -19.01 -15.41
CA SER A 962 -17.72 -19.65 -16.69
C SER A 962 -19.22 -20.00 -16.79
N ARG A 963 -19.80 -19.87 -17.99
CA ARG A 963 -21.27 -19.88 -18.24
C ARG A 963 -22.06 -21.08 -17.74
N GLU A 964 -21.43 -22.13 -17.23
CA GLU A 964 -22.08 -23.39 -16.84
C GLU A 964 -22.07 -23.70 -15.32
N GLY A 965 -21.68 -22.77 -14.48
CA GLY A 965 -21.69 -22.96 -13.03
C GLY A 965 -22.75 -22.09 -12.34
N LYS A 966 -23.58 -22.67 -11.47
CA LYS A 966 -24.31 -21.92 -10.44
C LYS A 966 -23.26 -21.26 -9.52
N PRO A 967 -23.54 -20.06 -8.98
CA PRO A 967 -22.65 -19.37 -8.03
C PRO A 967 -22.35 -20.21 -6.79
#